data_5edb7b7f3ee8219b36b303943d354bdf
#
_entry.id   5edb7b7f3ee8219b36b303943d354bdf
#
_cell.length_a   1.000
_cell.length_b   1.000
_cell.length_c   1.000
_cell.angle_alpha   90.00
_cell.angle_beta   90.00
_cell.angle_gamma   90.00
#
_symmetry.space_group_name_H-M   'P 1'
#
loop_
_entity.id
_entity.type
_entity.pdbx_description
1 polymer ?
#
loop_
_entity_poly.entity_id
_entity_poly.type
_entity_poly.pdbx_seq_one_letter_code
_entity_poly.pdbx_strand_id
1 'polypeptide(L)'
;GIVGNDSRHYILDLLRTFPPDVNYLEDAEVTDICKANGYPRTFPHKLASLRQELIEAFVEYRYLMFIRIAAYHVQQTKLGLLETDYNDDKKETTKEDTVLKVTGFSEDAIMSQIKREITADIKIDEMPLLETEAAKKIMEEVIDSDHKKVDSLDKEISETIMAKAAKAVGSIRMDAFDVRFNPDCYCSTVRHAESEDITKQRRLVAEAAEFLIVQQLPNFVRDCLQRTIMLLDGASLIDSLHSRGINIRYLGKLTKYIQNVGQLSYVKVICITELLCRCAKHIFRGYLQPVSSAHTAAAVSHFLNCLLSSSTEPLTPSNEEVSMPINSVKKSRSSKRRKQISSGGKENDDWAQMSSHKLWERVKSDADFYYAFTIDEENIDAYLSTVGIQKTSFLRRFVQIVGIQMLLRDYNLESGKKSQLFVEDDIQSLYCQAKHVDPKAVDAHSLFLSGQTKVQQGQLRAGFDLVLESLNLMNSVYGAMHSDMAQCMRLLARLSYILGDPSEALSQQHKATLMSERCNGLDSANTIIEYLNLAHFSFANLHIAAALKLLYRARYLLLLIHGENHPFMAEIDGNIGVILYAVQEFDDALKFLQNALKLHQIYLEPQALKTALIYHLLARTYSCRGDFRTALQMEKETFTIYSKTFGIDHEKTKESSDCLKHLTQQAVTFQKRINEANRQGSNNIGQLLPVEIHRPSLHSVLEVLNILNGIIFIQLKGISTSSDIGEENYELGNNNNNNNKRKKKAVEDLAVKKNGNNDDTTVISSRPQVNNMSGSSTVQVMQEVALD
;
A
#
# COMPACT_ATOMS: atom_id res chain seq x y z
N GLY A 1 -7.17 -8.99 35.71
CA GLY A 1 -6.26 -8.41 36.69
C GLY A 1 -6.38 -9.07 38.05
N ILE A 2 -5.35 -8.93 38.87
CA ILE A 2 -5.36 -9.36 40.27
C ILE A 2 -4.92 -8.17 41.14
N VAL A 3 -5.34 -8.17 42.39
CA VAL A 3 -4.84 -7.23 43.40
C VAL A 3 -3.72 -7.95 44.16
N GLY A 4 -2.52 -7.38 44.15
CA GLY A 4 -1.39 -7.90 44.91
C GLY A 4 -1.51 -7.63 46.42
N ASN A 5 -0.65 -8.28 47.19
CA ASN A 5 -0.57 -8.05 48.62
C ASN A 5 -0.16 -6.61 49.00
N ASP A 6 0.35 -5.85 48.03
CA ASP A 6 0.71 -4.45 48.08
C ASP A 6 -0.46 -3.50 47.72
N SER A 7 -1.67 -4.08 47.57
CA SER A 7 -2.89 -3.38 47.14
C SER A 7 -2.83 -2.74 45.74
N ARG A 8 -1.83 -3.09 44.93
CA ARG A 8 -1.74 -2.65 43.58
C ARG A 8 -2.50 -3.59 42.64
N HIS A 9 -3.06 -3.03 41.56
CA HIS A 9 -3.72 -3.78 40.49
C HIS A 9 -2.69 -4.21 39.45
N TYR A 10 -2.63 -5.51 39.17
CA TYR A 10 -1.75 -6.08 38.15
C TYR A 10 -2.58 -6.63 37.00
N ILE A 11 -2.21 -6.25 35.77
CA ILE A 11 -2.78 -6.79 34.53
C ILE A 11 -1.93 -8.00 34.13
N LEU A 12 -2.50 -9.20 34.17
CA LEU A 12 -1.80 -10.44 33.85
C LEU A 12 -1.86 -10.80 32.35
N ASP A 13 -2.89 -10.29 31.66
CA ASP A 13 -3.16 -10.63 30.27
C ASP A 13 -3.44 -9.37 29.47
N LEU A 14 -2.44 -8.91 28.73
CA LEU A 14 -2.54 -7.71 27.91
C LEU A 14 -3.46 -7.91 26.70
N LEU A 15 -3.62 -9.14 26.20
CA LEU A 15 -4.51 -9.42 25.07
C LEU A 15 -5.98 -9.15 25.38
N ARG A 16 -6.35 -9.20 26.68
CA ARG A 16 -7.70 -8.90 27.15
C ARG A 16 -7.90 -7.42 27.53
N THR A 17 -6.95 -6.56 27.25
CA THR A 17 -7.12 -5.10 27.47
C THR A 17 -7.93 -4.42 26.37
N PHE A 18 -8.18 -5.11 25.26
CA PHE A 18 -9.02 -4.63 24.17
C PHE A 18 -10.38 -5.33 24.18
N PRO A 19 -11.47 -4.63 23.78
CA PRO A 19 -12.78 -5.25 23.67
C PRO A 19 -12.79 -6.38 22.65
N PRO A 20 -13.59 -7.43 22.87
CA PRO A 20 -13.70 -8.54 21.94
C PRO A 20 -14.34 -8.10 20.63
N ASP A 21 -13.96 -8.80 19.55
CA ASP A 21 -14.65 -8.69 18.28
C ASP A 21 -15.91 -9.59 18.30
N VAL A 22 -17.05 -8.97 18.52
CA VAL A 22 -18.34 -9.67 18.69
C VAL A 22 -18.78 -10.42 17.42
N ASN A 23 -18.25 -10.04 16.26
CA ASN A 23 -18.50 -10.77 15.01
C ASN A 23 -17.92 -12.20 15.02
N TYR A 24 -17.01 -12.49 15.96
CA TYR A 24 -16.37 -13.79 16.15
C TYR A 24 -16.57 -14.35 17.56
N LEU A 25 -17.60 -13.89 18.26
CA LEU A 25 -17.96 -14.37 19.58
C LEU A 25 -19.37 -14.96 19.53
N GLU A 26 -19.50 -16.31 19.67
CA GLU A 26 -20.74 -17.06 19.43
C GLU A 26 -21.96 -16.58 20.22
N ASP A 27 -21.74 -16.22 21.49
CA ASP A 27 -22.82 -15.82 22.41
C ASP A 27 -23.07 -14.31 22.43
N ALA A 28 -22.44 -13.54 21.53
CA ALA A 28 -22.58 -12.09 21.53
C ALA A 28 -23.78 -11.64 20.67
N GLU A 29 -24.51 -10.66 21.17
CA GLU A 29 -25.45 -9.91 20.37
C GLU A 29 -24.71 -9.02 19.38
N VAL A 30 -24.90 -9.27 18.09
CA VAL A 30 -24.41 -8.42 17.01
C VAL A 30 -25.55 -7.60 16.44
N THR A 31 -25.23 -6.51 15.77
CA THR A 31 -26.21 -5.65 15.09
C THR A 31 -26.89 -6.38 13.94
N ASP A 32 -28.05 -5.92 13.51
CA ASP A 32 -28.82 -6.56 12.43
C ASP A 32 -28.04 -6.52 11.10
N ILE A 33 -27.25 -5.48 10.88
CA ILE A 33 -26.37 -5.39 9.71
C ILE A 33 -25.29 -6.48 9.77
N CYS A 34 -24.66 -6.68 10.92
CA CYS A 34 -23.70 -7.77 11.11
C CYS A 34 -24.35 -9.14 10.91
N LYS A 35 -25.59 -9.35 11.38
CA LYS A 35 -26.36 -10.59 11.13
C LYS A 35 -26.62 -10.82 9.64
N ALA A 36 -27.03 -9.77 8.91
CA ALA A 36 -27.22 -9.83 7.46
C ALA A 36 -25.93 -10.19 6.71
N ASN A 37 -24.77 -9.85 7.27
CA ASN A 37 -23.45 -10.18 6.76
C ASN A 37 -22.92 -11.57 7.20
N GLY A 38 -23.74 -12.38 7.90
CA GLY A 38 -23.41 -13.73 8.31
C GLY A 38 -22.60 -13.82 9.61
N TYR A 39 -22.71 -12.84 10.50
CA TYR A 39 -22.13 -12.85 11.85
C TYR A 39 -23.21 -13.08 12.93
N PRO A 40 -22.86 -13.56 14.14
CA PRO A 40 -21.52 -13.98 14.55
C PRO A 40 -21.08 -15.30 13.91
N ARG A 41 -19.76 -15.50 13.83
CA ARG A 41 -19.16 -16.73 13.31
C ARG A 41 -18.33 -17.40 14.38
N THR A 42 -18.40 -18.71 14.41
CA THR A 42 -17.47 -19.53 15.19
C THR A 42 -16.04 -19.28 14.71
N PHE A 43 -15.13 -18.97 15.63
CA PHE A 43 -13.73 -18.76 15.34
C PHE A 43 -12.85 -19.64 16.25
N PRO A 44 -11.83 -20.33 15.72
CA PRO A 44 -11.08 -21.32 16.50
C PRO A 44 -10.22 -20.70 17.61
N HIS A 45 -9.96 -19.40 17.56
CA HIS A 45 -9.22 -18.71 18.60
C HIS A 45 -10.16 -18.06 19.61
N LYS A 46 -10.02 -18.46 20.87
CA LYS A 46 -10.86 -17.94 21.98
C LYS A 46 -10.74 -16.44 22.22
N LEU A 47 -9.70 -15.79 21.71
CA LEU A 47 -9.42 -14.38 21.92
C LEU A 47 -9.35 -13.65 20.56
N ALA A 48 -10.51 -13.34 20.02
CA ALA A 48 -10.63 -12.39 18.92
C ALA A 48 -10.94 -11.01 19.52
N SER A 49 -10.01 -10.06 19.45
CA SER A 49 -10.20 -8.70 19.91
C SER A 49 -10.27 -7.71 18.76
N LEU A 50 -10.93 -6.58 18.98
CA LEU A 50 -10.83 -5.41 18.10
C LEU A 50 -9.42 -4.84 18.20
N ARG A 51 -8.94 -4.24 17.12
CA ARG A 51 -7.63 -3.58 17.10
C ARG A 51 -7.73 -2.18 17.70
N GLN A 52 -6.62 -1.70 18.26
CA GLN A 52 -6.53 -0.35 18.82
C GLN A 52 -6.87 0.71 17.79
N GLU A 53 -6.33 0.58 16.60
CA GLU A 53 -6.53 1.53 15.49
C GLU A 53 -8.01 1.63 15.08
N LEU A 54 -8.77 0.53 15.18
CA LEU A 54 -10.21 0.56 14.95
C LEU A 54 -10.94 1.32 16.05
N ILE A 55 -10.55 1.11 17.30
CA ILE A 55 -11.16 1.79 18.45
C ILE A 55 -10.91 3.29 18.36
N GLU A 56 -9.69 3.71 18.06
CA GLU A 56 -9.33 5.11 17.86
C GLU A 56 -10.14 5.75 16.72
N ALA A 57 -10.19 5.10 15.55
CA ALA A 57 -10.98 5.56 14.40
C ALA A 57 -12.50 5.62 14.71
N PHE A 58 -13.02 4.67 15.49
CA PHE A 58 -14.43 4.67 15.90
C PHE A 58 -14.72 5.80 16.88
N VAL A 59 -13.85 6.04 17.87
CA VAL A 59 -14.00 7.15 18.82
C VAL A 59 -13.94 8.49 18.11
N GLU A 60 -13.01 8.67 17.17
CA GLU A 60 -12.92 9.86 16.33
C GLU A 60 -14.19 10.05 15.48
N TYR A 61 -14.67 9.01 14.83
CA TYR A 61 -15.93 9.04 14.09
C TYR A 61 -17.11 9.47 14.99
N ARG A 62 -17.22 8.92 16.20
CA ARG A 62 -18.26 9.30 17.17
C ARG A 62 -18.11 10.74 17.64
N TYR A 63 -16.90 11.22 17.82
CA TYR A 63 -16.62 12.61 18.15
C TYR A 63 -17.05 13.58 17.04
N LEU A 64 -16.73 13.26 15.81
CA LEU A 64 -17.18 14.06 14.66
C LEU A 64 -18.72 14.06 14.53
N MET A 65 -19.37 12.93 14.78
CA MET A 65 -20.84 12.85 14.82
C MET A 65 -21.42 13.68 15.96
N PHE A 66 -20.81 13.64 17.14
CA PHE A 66 -21.21 14.47 18.28
C PHE A 66 -21.18 15.96 17.94
N ILE A 67 -20.08 16.45 17.36
CA ILE A 67 -19.95 17.84 16.93
C ILE A 67 -21.01 18.21 15.88
N ARG A 68 -21.24 17.35 14.89
CA ARG A 68 -22.21 17.60 13.83
C ARG A 68 -23.64 17.67 14.36
N ILE A 69 -24.02 16.77 15.26
CA ILE A 69 -25.35 16.75 15.89
C ILE A 69 -25.53 17.98 16.79
N ALA A 70 -24.53 18.31 17.61
CA ALA A 70 -24.56 19.48 18.46
C ALA A 70 -24.70 20.77 17.62
N ALA A 71 -23.86 20.93 16.57
CA ALA A 71 -23.93 22.09 15.68
C ALA A 71 -25.28 22.20 14.95
N TYR A 72 -25.87 21.08 14.53
CA TYR A 72 -27.19 21.03 13.94
C TYR A 72 -28.26 21.54 14.92
N HIS A 73 -28.27 21.08 16.17
CA HIS A 73 -29.23 21.55 17.17
C HIS A 73 -29.03 23.04 17.50
N VAL A 74 -27.77 23.51 17.58
CA VAL A 74 -27.48 24.96 17.75
C VAL A 74 -28.07 25.77 16.60
N GLN A 75 -27.89 25.29 15.38
CA GLN A 75 -28.44 25.98 14.20
C GLN A 75 -29.97 25.98 14.20
N GLN A 76 -30.62 24.88 14.57
CA GLN A 76 -32.09 24.79 14.72
C GLN A 76 -32.61 25.76 15.79
N THR A 77 -31.91 25.86 16.93
CA THR A 77 -32.25 26.81 17.98
C THR A 77 -32.10 28.26 17.55
N LYS A 78 -30.99 28.59 16.82
CA LYS A 78 -30.77 29.94 16.24
C LYS A 78 -31.84 30.32 15.20
N LEU A 79 -32.40 29.33 14.48
CA LEU A 79 -33.46 29.53 13.50
C LEU A 79 -34.88 29.60 14.11
N GLY A 80 -35.04 29.41 15.42
CA GLY A 80 -36.33 29.41 16.14
C GLY A 80 -37.24 28.23 15.76
N LEU A 81 -36.68 27.17 15.16
CA LEU A 81 -37.40 25.97 14.69
C LEU A 81 -37.54 24.88 15.78
N LEU A 82 -36.89 25.03 16.92
CA LEU A 82 -37.10 24.17 18.06
C LEU A 82 -38.27 24.75 18.89
N GLU A 83 -39.46 24.28 18.55
CA GLU A 83 -40.57 24.33 19.52
C GLU A 83 -40.15 23.45 20.71
N THR A 84 -40.27 24.00 21.88
CA THR A 84 -40.12 23.30 23.13
C THR A 84 -41.18 22.22 23.19
N ASP A 85 -40.80 20.98 22.84
CA ASP A 85 -41.65 19.79 23.02
C ASP A 85 -41.83 19.49 24.51
N TYR A 86 -42.73 20.22 25.14
CA TYR A 86 -43.56 19.76 26.23
C TYR A 86 -44.95 19.51 25.61
N ASN A 87 -45.25 18.27 25.39
CA ASN A 87 -46.48 17.60 25.10
C ASN A 87 -46.56 16.85 23.76
N ASP A 88 -46.56 15.54 23.95
CA ASP A 88 -47.52 14.56 23.45
C ASP A 88 -47.66 14.31 21.93
N ASP A 89 -47.40 13.03 21.65
CA ASP A 89 -48.18 12.17 20.73
C ASP A 89 -49.08 12.83 19.65
N LYS A 90 -48.82 12.40 18.46
CA LYS A 90 -49.59 12.48 17.22
C LYS A 90 -49.34 13.66 16.29
N LYS A 91 -48.60 13.34 15.20
CA LYS A 91 -49.15 13.38 13.84
C LYS A 91 -48.10 12.97 12.81
N GLU A 92 -48.39 11.91 12.10
CA GLU A 92 -47.87 11.66 10.74
C GLU A 92 -48.28 12.79 9.81
N THR A 93 -47.38 13.32 9.02
CA THR A 93 -47.62 13.78 7.63
C THR A 93 -46.32 13.91 6.84
N THR A 94 -46.17 13.02 5.91
CA THR A 94 -45.88 13.13 4.47
C THR A 94 -44.95 14.21 3.97
N LYS A 95 -43.83 13.75 3.43
CA LYS A 95 -43.19 14.00 2.12
C LYS A 95 -42.92 15.43 1.65
N GLU A 96 -41.68 15.70 1.29
CA GLU A 96 -41.31 15.81 -0.13
C GLU A 96 -39.78 15.94 -0.30
N ASP A 97 -39.31 15.27 -1.35
CA ASP A 97 -37.96 15.12 -1.82
C ASP A 97 -37.26 16.44 -2.15
N THR A 98 -36.06 16.61 -1.62
CA THR A 98 -35.06 17.46 -2.28
C THR A 98 -33.77 16.68 -2.39
N VAL A 99 -33.68 15.92 -3.48
CA VAL A 99 -32.48 15.25 -3.95
C VAL A 99 -31.51 16.29 -4.51
N LEU A 100 -30.42 16.55 -3.83
CA LEU A 100 -29.26 17.18 -4.43
C LEU A 100 -28.53 16.16 -5.30
N LYS A 101 -28.81 16.25 -6.60
CA LYS A 101 -28.04 15.55 -7.64
C LYS A 101 -26.63 16.12 -7.67
N VAL A 102 -25.65 15.31 -7.27
CA VAL A 102 -24.26 15.47 -7.70
C VAL A 102 -24.04 14.49 -8.85
N THR A 103 -23.80 15.06 -10.00
CA THR A 103 -23.64 14.38 -11.28
C THR A 103 -22.33 13.63 -11.39
N GLY A 104 -22.44 12.36 -11.79
CA GLY A 104 -21.53 11.67 -12.68
C GLY A 104 -20.33 10.99 -12.07
N PHE A 105 -20.43 9.66 -11.89
CA PHE A 105 -19.39 8.69 -12.22
C PHE A 105 -19.92 7.26 -11.89
N SER A 106 -19.50 6.27 -12.65
CA SER A 106 -19.87 4.86 -12.52
C SER A 106 -19.43 4.20 -11.18
N GLU A 107 -18.79 4.94 -10.30
CA GLU A 107 -18.53 4.59 -8.89
C GLU A 107 -19.82 4.37 -8.10
N ASP A 108 -20.90 5.07 -8.45
CA ASP A 108 -22.20 4.94 -7.78
C ASP A 108 -22.83 3.55 -8.01
N ALA A 109 -22.52 2.89 -9.11
CA ALA A 109 -23.04 1.54 -9.36
C ALA A 109 -22.35 0.49 -8.49
N ILE A 110 -21.03 0.56 -8.30
CA ILE A 110 -20.27 -0.36 -7.47
C ILE A 110 -20.49 -0.03 -5.99
N MET A 111 -20.48 1.23 -5.62
CA MET A 111 -20.77 1.66 -4.26
C MET A 111 -22.27 1.54 -3.92
N SER A 112 -23.18 1.68 -4.87
CA SER A 112 -24.60 1.41 -4.65
C SER A 112 -24.88 -0.09 -4.61
N GLN A 113 -24.09 -0.93 -5.26
CA GLN A 113 -24.18 -2.39 -5.13
C GLN A 113 -23.59 -2.86 -3.79
N ILE A 114 -22.45 -2.31 -3.38
CA ILE A 114 -21.88 -2.50 -2.04
C ILE A 114 -22.83 -1.91 -0.97
N LYS A 115 -23.41 -0.73 -1.19
CA LYS A 115 -24.43 -0.16 -0.32
C LYS A 115 -25.72 -0.96 -0.31
N ARG A 116 -26.24 -1.46 -1.43
CA ARG A 116 -27.46 -2.30 -1.45
C ARG A 116 -27.28 -3.66 -0.77
N GLU A 117 -26.07 -4.21 -0.76
CA GLU A 117 -25.77 -5.43 0.00
C GLU A 117 -25.55 -5.15 1.50
N ILE A 118 -25.29 -3.88 1.89
CA ILE A 118 -24.95 -3.47 3.25
C ILE A 118 -26.09 -2.66 3.92
N THR A 119 -26.90 -1.92 3.17
CA THR A 119 -27.94 -1.05 3.73
C THR A 119 -29.35 -1.62 3.54
N ALA A 120 -29.74 -2.48 4.46
CA ALA A 120 -31.12 -2.56 4.90
C ALA A 120 -31.18 -1.89 6.28
N ASP A 121 -31.80 -0.72 6.34
CA ASP A 121 -32.19 0.02 7.54
C ASP A 121 -31.12 0.67 8.41
N ILE A 122 -30.66 1.89 8.07
CA ILE A 122 -30.21 2.86 9.07
C ILE A 122 -30.96 4.19 8.87
N LYS A 123 -31.91 4.45 9.76
CA LYS A 123 -32.66 5.71 9.86
C LYS A 123 -31.85 6.90 10.41
N ILE A 124 -30.53 6.91 10.37
CA ILE A 124 -29.68 8.04 10.79
C ILE A 124 -29.36 8.96 9.60
N ASP A 125 -29.65 8.53 8.37
CA ASP A 125 -29.26 9.26 7.14
C ASP A 125 -30.25 10.36 6.70
N GLU A 126 -31.28 10.69 7.46
CA GLU A 126 -32.23 11.74 7.10
C GLU A 126 -31.88 13.14 7.64
N MET A 127 -30.81 13.29 8.43
CA MET A 127 -30.34 14.62 8.86
C MET A 127 -29.32 15.18 7.88
N PRO A 128 -29.51 16.38 7.32
CA PRO A 128 -28.47 17.06 6.55
C PRO A 128 -27.28 17.35 7.46
N LEU A 129 -26.23 16.54 7.33
CA LEU A 129 -25.00 16.66 8.12
C LEU A 129 -24.22 17.87 7.62
N LEU A 130 -24.02 18.85 8.49
CA LEU A 130 -23.15 20.00 8.22
C LEU A 130 -21.73 19.51 7.91
N GLU A 131 -21.04 20.22 7.01
CA GLU A 131 -19.62 20.00 6.78
C GLU A 131 -18.83 20.13 8.09
N THR A 132 -17.84 19.29 8.27
CA THR A 132 -17.11 19.15 9.55
C THR A 132 -16.45 20.45 10.00
N GLU A 133 -15.94 21.25 9.06
CA GLU A 133 -15.32 22.55 9.39
C GLU A 133 -16.35 23.61 9.80
N ALA A 134 -17.50 23.64 9.14
CA ALA A 134 -18.60 24.53 9.50
C ALA A 134 -19.17 24.16 10.87
N ALA A 135 -19.30 22.85 11.16
CA ALA A 135 -19.74 22.36 12.46
C ALA A 135 -18.76 22.71 13.58
N LYS A 136 -17.45 22.58 13.34
CA LYS A 136 -16.42 23.00 14.30
C LYS A 136 -16.47 24.48 14.62
N LYS A 137 -16.60 25.36 13.60
CA LYS A 137 -16.72 26.81 13.80
C LYS A 137 -17.94 27.17 14.65
N ILE A 138 -19.09 26.53 14.39
CA ILE A 138 -20.31 26.76 15.19
C ILE A 138 -20.09 26.34 16.66
N MET A 139 -19.39 25.24 16.88
CA MET A 139 -19.09 24.78 18.24
C MET A 139 -18.04 25.66 18.95
N GLU A 140 -17.02 26.14 18.24
CA GLU A 140 -16.05 27.11 18.77
C GLU A 140 -16.75 28.43 19.17
N GLU A 141 -17.68 28.94 18.37
CA GLU A 141 -18.49 30.11 18.71
C GLU A 141 -19.35 29.90 19.99
N VAL A 142 -19.86 28.69 20.19
CA VAL A 142 -20.63 28.32 21.38
C VAL A 142 -19.73 28.26 22.62
N ILE A 143 -18.54 27.65 22.49
CA ILE A 143 -17.56 27.53 23.60
C ILE A 143 -16.97 28.90 23.95
N ASP A 144 -16.67 29.77 22.98
CA ASP A 144 -16.19 31.13 23.24
C ASP A 144 -17.27 32.04 23.83
N SER A 145 -18.57 31.79 23.58
CA SER A 145 -19.67 32.52 24.20
C SER A 145 -19.84 32.17 25.67
N ASP A 146 -19.48 30.95 26.12
CA ASP A 146 -19.50 30.55 27.52
C ASP A 146 -18.51 31.33 28.42
N HIS A 147 -17.47 31.93 27.81
CA HIS A 147 -16.51 32.79 28.54
C HIS A 147 -16.94 34.26 28.69
N LYS A 148 -17.98 34.67 27.97
CA LYS A 148 -18.58 35.99 28.11
C LYS A 148 -19.92 35.79 28.81
N LYS A 149 -20.14 36.38 30.03
CA LYS A 149 -21.38 36.37 30.83
C LYS A 149 -22.64 36.21 29.96
N VAL A 150 -23.04 34.97 29.73
CA VAL A 150 -24.24 34.59 28.99
C VAL A 150 -25.38 34.38 29.98
N ASP A 151 -26.59 34.81 29.66
CA ASP A 151 -27.78 34.66 30.49
C ASP A 151 -28.04 33.19 30.83
N SER A 152 -28.58 32.94 32.02
CA SER A 152 -28.82 31.58 32.56
C SER A 152 -29.65 30.69 31.63
N LEU A 153 -30.48 31.25 30.75
CA LEU A 153 -31.33 30.55 29.80
C LEU A 153 -30.51 29.93 28.64
N ASP A 154 -29.51 30.65 28.16
CA ASP A 154 -28.64 30.14 27.08
C ASP A 154 -27.79 28.97 27.56
N LYS A 155 -27.42 28.96 28.83
CA LYS A 155 -26.64 27.84 29.42
C LYS A 155 -27.48 26.56 29.53
N GLU A 156 -28.76 26.64 29.93
CA GLU A 156 -29.68 25.50 30.03
C GLU A 156 -29.96 24.90 28.64
N ILE A 157 -30.08 25.73 27.62
CA ILE A 157 -30.24 25.31 26.22
C ILE A 157 -28.97 24.61 25.73
N SER A 158 -27.78 25.16 26.01
CA SER A 158 -26.50 24.56 25.65
C SER A 158 -26.31 23.18 26.30
N GLU A 159 -26.59 23.05 27.60
CA GLU A 159 -26.53 21.79 28.33
C GLU A 159 -27.54 20.76 27.76
N THR A 160 -28.71 21.19 27.35
CA THR A 160 -29.72 20.30 26.72
C THR A 160 -29.27 19.80 25.35
N ILE A 161 -28.66 20.66 24.52
CA ILE A 161 -28.13 20.31 23.24
C ILE A 161 -26.96 19.31 23.40
N MET A 162 -26.05 19.57 24.32
CA MET A 162 -24.93 18.68 24.60
C MET A 162 -25.42 17.32 25.09
N ALA A 163 -26.43 17.29 25.95
CA ALA A 163 -27.04 16.04 26.46
C ALA A 163 -27.69 15.23 25.31
N LYS A 164 -28.43 15.90 24.40
CA LYS A 164 -29.01 15.24 23.22
C LYS A 164 -27.91 14.66 22.30
N ALA A 165 -26.89 15.44 22.01
CA ALA A 165 -25.76 14.98 21.19
C ALA A 165 -24.98 13.84 21.86
N ALA A 166 -24.70 13.93 23.16
CA ALA A 166 -24.04 12.90 23.93
C ALA A 166 -24.83 11.58 23.96
N LYS A 167 -26.14 11.66 24.16
CA LYS A 167 -27.03 10.50 24.10
C LYS A 167 -27.04 9.84 22.72
N ALA A 168 -27.07 10.62 21.64
CA ALA A 168 -27.10 10.12 20.26
C ALA A 168 -25.83 9.33 19.89
N VAL A 169 -24.66 9.76 20.39
CA VAL A 169 -23.39 9.06 20.14
C VAL A 169 -23.05 7.97 21.17
N GLY A 170 -23.91 7.72 22.14
CA GLY A 170 -23.67 6.70 23.15
C GLY A 170 -22.58 7.07 24.16
N SER A 171 -22.42 8.38 24.43
CA SER A 171 -21.48 8.86 25.45
C SER A 171 -21.83 8.34 26.84
N ILE A 172 -20.83 8.07 27.67
CA ILE A 172 -20.98 7.69 29.05
C ILE A 172 -21.47 8.90 29.88
N ARG A 173 -20.96 10.08 29.57
CA ARG A 173 -21.34 11.35 30.21
C ARG A 173 -22.42 12.03 29.37
N MET A 174 -23.33 12.72 30.05
CA MET A 174 -24.40 13.48 29.38
C MET A 174 -24.01 14.93 29.10
N ASP A 175 -23.02 15.44 29.82
CA ASP A 175 -22.56 16.82 29.74
C ASP A 175 -21.37 17.02 28.80
N ALA A 176 -20.75 15.90 28.35
CA ALA A 176 -19.57 15.95 27.51
C ALA A 176 -19.44 14.67 26.65
N PHE A 177 -18.61 14.75 25.62
CA PHE A 177 -18.23 13.58 24.85
C PHE A 177 -17.27 12.70 25.67
N ASP A 178 -17.68 11.49 26.01
CA ASP A 178 -16.86 10.48 26.69
C ASP A 178 -17.26 9.08 26.21
N VAL A 179 -16.53 8.53 25.24
CA VAL A 179 -16.71 7.18 24.73
C VAL A 179 -15.53 6.32 25.13
N ARG A 180 -15.77 5.35 26.00
CA ARG A 180 -14.79 4.39 26.52
C ARG A 180 -15.31 2.98 26.40
N PHE A 181 -14.39 2.04 26.20
CA PHE A 181 -14.70 0.62 26.10
C PHE A 181 -14.31 -0.12 27.37
N ASN A 182 -15.24 -0.91 27.90
CA ASN A 182 -14.95 -1.88 28.95
C ASN A 182 -14.62 -3.24 28.29
N PRO A 183 -13.35 -3.71 28.32
CA PRO A 183 -12.97 -4.98 27.70
C PRO A 183 -13.62 -6.19 28.37
N ASP A 184 -14.06 -6.05 29.61
CA ASP A 184 -14.63 -7.13 30.41
C ASP A 184 -16.16 -7.24 30.32
N CYS A 185 -16.82 -6.44 29.46
CA CYS A 185 -18.29 -6.42 29.34
C CYS A 185 -18.91 -7.75 28.91
N TYR A 186 -18.13 -8.66 28.31
CA TYR A 186 -18.51 -10.02 27.95
C TYR A 186 -17.94 -11.08 28.91
N CYS A 187 -17.29 -10.68 30.01
CA CYS A 187 -16.71 -11.61 30.97
C CYS A 187 -17.74 -11.97 32.04
N SER A 188 -18.06 -13.26 32.15
CA SER A 188 -19.01 -13.77 33.16
C SER A 188 -18.43 -13.81 34.59
N THR A 189 -17.12 -13.74 34.73
CA THR A 189 -16.41 -13.82 36.03
C THR A 189 -16.18 -12.47 36.70
N VAL A 190 -16.37 -11.37 35.95
CA VAL A 190 -16.23 -10.02 36.47
C VAL A 190 -17.59 -9.54 36.98
N ARG A 191 -17.60 -9.00 38.22
CA ARG A 191 -18.80 -8.34 38.73
C ARG A 191 -18.85 -6.91 38.23
N HIS A 192 -19.88 -6.60 37.48
CA HIS A 192 -20.17 -5.26 36.99
C HIS A 192 -21.04 -4.51 38.01
N ALA A 193 -20.79 -3.20 38.16
CA ALA A 193 -21.48 -2.40 39.13
C ALA A 193 -22.98 -2.24 38.82
N GLU A 194 -23.31 -2.02 37.52
CA GLU A 194 -24.67 -1.78 37.07
C GLU A 194 -24.95 -2.55 35.76
N SER A 195 -26.16 -3.12 35.66
CA SER A 195 -26.55 -3.89 34.44
C SER A 195 -26.76 -2.97 33.22
N GLU A 196 -27.17 -1.73 33.46
CA GLU A 196 -27.42 -0.75 32.41
C GLU A 196 -26.11 -0.33 31.73
N ASP A 197 -25.04 -0.14 32.49
CA ASP A 197 -23.71 0.18 31.91
C ASP A 197 -23.17 -0.95 31.09
N ILE A 198 -23.38 -2.20 31.46
CA ILE A 198 -22.98 -3.35 30.69
C ILE A 198 -23.68 -3.35 29.32
N THR A 199 -24.99 -3.09 29.31
CA THR A 199 -25.80 -3.05 28.09
C THR A 199 -25.33 -1.96 27.15
N LYS A 200 -25.02 -0.75 27.67
CA LYS A 200 -24.44 0.35 26.90
C LYS A 200 -23.07 -0.05 26.32
N GLN A 201 -22.21 -0.66 27.13
CA GLN A 201 -20.88 -1.10 26.70
C GLN A 201 -20.94 -2.20 25.63
N ARG A 202 -21.80 -3.20 25.79
CA ARG A 202 -22.03 -4.24 24.78
C ARG A 202 -22.53 -3.65 23.46
N ARG A 203 -23.44 -2.69 23.55
CA ARG A 203 -23.92 -1.97 22.36
C ARG A 203 -22.79 -1.21 21.66
N LEU A 204 -21.94 -0.47 22.39
CA LEU A 204 -20.78 0.22 21.83
C LEU A 204 -19.80 -0.73 21.13
N VAL A 205 -19.53 -1.89 21.72
CA VAL A 205 -18.66 -2.90 21.12
C VAL A 205 -19.29 -3.47 19.84
N ALA A 206 -20.60 -3.72 19.82
CA ALA A 206 -21.31 -4.18 18.65
C ALA A 206 -21.31 -3.13 17.52
N GLU A 207 -21.53 -1.87 17.86
CA GLU A 207 -21.48 -0.74 16.91
C GLU A 207 -20.06 -0.52 16.38
N ALA A 208 -19.00 -0.74 17.17
CA ALA A 208 -17.61 -0.69 16.71
C ALA A 208 -17.28 -1.84 15.72
N ALA A 209 -17.81 -3.04 15.98
CA ALA A 209 -17.68 -4.17 15.07
C ALA A 209 -18.47 -3.96 13.76
N GLU A 210 -19.64 -3.29 13.82
CA GLU A 210 -20.38 -2.86 12.64
C GLU A 210 -19.63 -1.80 11.85
N PHE A 211 -19.07 -0.79 12.50
CA PHE A 211 -18.28 0.27 11.87
C PHE A 211 -17.12 -0.28 11.03
N LEU A 212 -16.49 -1.39 11.48
CA LEU A 212 -15.47 -2.07 10.69
C LEU A 212 -16.05 -2.56 9.35
N ILE A 213 -17.25 -3.15 9.35
CA ILE A 213 -17.87 -3.74 8.15
C ILE A 213 -18.44 -2.66 7.23
N VAL A 214 -19.12 -1.66 7.81
CA VAL A 214 -19.88 -0.65 7.06
C VAL A 214 -18.99 0.50 6.58
N GLN A 215 -17.96 0.87 7.34
CA GLN A 215 -17.13 2.03 7.04
C GLN A 215 -15.70 1.63 6.65
N GLN A 216 -14.99 0.88 7.50
CA GLN A 216 -13.57 0.65 7.31
C GLN A 216 -13.26 -0.22 6.09
N LEU A 217 -13.99 -1.32 5.89
CA LEU A 217 -13.80 -2.19 4.73
C LEU A 217 -14.16 -1.48 3.40
N PRO A 218 -15.32 -0.82 3.25
CA PRO A 218 -15.63 -0.06 2.04
C PRO A 218 -14.68 1.10 1.78
N ASN A 219 -14.26 1.84 2.82
CA ASN A 219 -13.29 2.91 2.69
C ASN A 219 -11.94 2.38 2.18
N PHE A 220 -11.48 1.24 2.69
CA PHE A 220 -10.27 0.60 2.19
C PHE A 220 -10.37 0.25 0.70
N VAL A 221 -11.51 -0.32 0.26
CA VAL A 221 -11.75 -0.64 -1.16
C VAL A 221 -11.77 0.63 -2.01
N ARG A 222 -12.42 1.69 -1.53
CA ARG A 222 -12.45 2.99 -2.22
C ARG A 222 -11.05 3.60 -2.35
N ASP A 223 -10.25 3.55 -1.29
CA ASP A 223 -8.88 4.06 -1.30
C ASP A 223 -7.99 3.29 -2.29
N CYS A 224 -8.21 1.97 -2.42
CA CYS A 224 -7.56 1.16 -3.44
C CYS A 224 -8.00 1.55 -4.86
N LEU A 225 -9.29 1.84 -5.08
CA LEU A 225 -9.82 2.30 -6.37
C LEU A 225 -9.25 3.68 -6.75
N GLN A 226 -9.24 4.61 -5.81
CA GLN A 226 -8.69 5.95 -5.99
C GLN A 226 -7.15 5.98 -6.02
N ARG A 227 -6.49 4.84 -5.77
CA ARG A 227 -5.02 4.71 -5.71
C ARG A 227 -4.34 5.63 -4.71
N THR A 228 -5.03 6.01 -3.66
CA THR A 228 -4.43 6.66 -2.51
C THR A 228 -3.50 5.69 -1.77
N ILE A 229 -3.75 4.39 -1.93
CA ILE A 229 -2.92 3.29 -1.41
C ILE A 229 -2.40 2.46 -2.57
N MET A 230 -1.09 2.23 -2.60
CA MET A 230 -0.45 1.31 -3.54
C MET A 230 -0.07 0.03 -2.81
N LEU A 231 -0.76 -1.05 -3.12
CA LEU A 231 -0.47 -2.38 -2.58
C LEU A 231 0.45 -3.13 -3.54
N LEU A 232 1.66 -3.44 -3.12
CA LEU A 232 2.65 -4.14 -3.94
C LEU A 232 2.77 -5.63 -3.58
N ASP A 233 2.52 -5.98 -2.30
CA ASP A 233 2.62 -7.35 -1.80
C ASP A 233 1.70 -7.60 -0.60
N GLY A 234 1.75 -8.83 -0.06
CA GLY A 234 0.97 -9.18 1.13
C GLY A 234 1.40 -8.45 2.41
N ALA A 235 2.64 -7.96 2.50
CA ALA A 235 3.08 -7.18 3.65
C ALA A 235 2.43 -5.79 3.63
N SER A 236 2.51 -5.07 2.51
CA SER A 236 1.85 -3.77 2.33
C SER A 236 0.32 -3.85 2.50
N LEU A 237 -0.30 -4.97 2.07
CA LEU A 237 -1.72 -5.23 2.33
C LEU A 237 -2.01 -5.32 3.83
N ILE A 238 -1.22 -6.11 4.59
CA ILE A 238 -1.41 -6.28 6.03
C ILE A 238 -1.25 -4.94 6.76
N ASP A 239 -0.19 -4.20 6.46
CA ASP A 239 0.09 -2.91 7.09
C ASP A 239 -1.04 -1.91 6.81
N SER A 240 -1.53 -1.86 5.57
CA SER A 240 -2.64 -1.00 5.17
C SER A 240 -3.98 -1.39 5.82
N LEU A 241 -4.24 -2.67 6.04
CA LEU A 241 -5.42 -3.15 6.77
C LEU A 241 -5.30 -2.83 8.26
N HIS A 242 -4.14 -3.12 8.84
CA HIS A 242 -3.90 -2.90 10.27
C HIS A 242 -3.94 -1.42 10.65
N SER A 243 -3.40 -0.51 9.83
CA SER A 243 -3.46 0.93 10.08
C SER A 243 -4.89 1.50 10.09
N ARG A 244 -5.85 0.76 9.50
CA ARG A 244 -7.29 1.09 9.55
C ARG A 244 -8.05 0.28 10.61
N GLY A 245 -7.35 -0.47 11.43
CA GLY A 245 -7.94 -1.32 12.44
C GLY A 245 -8.62 -2.59 11.91
N ILE A 246 -8.45 -2.91 10.61
CA ILE A 246 -9.02 -4.12 10.00
C ILE A 246 -8.12 -5.31 10.32
N ASN A 247 -8.65 -6.29 11.04
CA ASN A 247 -7.92 -7.52 11.31
C ASN A 247 -7.94 -8.46 10.10
N ILE A 248 -6.85 -9.22 9.92
CA ILE A 248 -6.69 -10.15 8.78
C ILE A 248 -7.77 -11.25 8.75
N ARG A 249 -8.46 -11.55 9.85
CA ARG A 249 -9.59 -12.49 9.84
C ARG A 249 -10.71 -12.07 8.88
N TYR A 250 -10.79 -10.78 8.52
CA TYR A 250 -11.72 -10.24 7.53
C TYR A 250 -11.24 -10.35 6.08
N LEU A 251 -10.05 -10.96 5.83
CA LEU A 251 -9.45 -11.05 4.49
C LEU A 251 -10.37 -11.76 3.48
N GLY A 252 -11.05 -12.82 3.89
CA GLY A 252 -12.01 -13.52 3.01
C GLY A 252 -13.22 -12.65 2.66
N LYS A 253 -13.71 -11.83 3.60
CA LYS A 253 -14.80 -10.88 3.33
C LYS A 253 -14.35 -9.78 2.37
N LEU A 254 -13.15 -9.23 2.57
CA LEU A 254 -12.54 -8.27 1.66
C LEU A 254 -12.39 -8.84 0.25
N THR A 255 -11.88 -10.07 0.14
CA THR A 255 -11.71 -10.75 -1.17
C THR A 255 -13.04 -10.88 -1.90
N LYS A 256 -14.15 -11.18 -1.19
CA LYS A 256 -15.48 -11.22 -1.77
C LYS A 256 -15.95 -9.85 -2.27
N TYR A 257 -15.69 -8.77 -1.56
CA TYR A 257 -16.04 -7.41 -2.00
C TYR A 257 -15.36 -6.99 -3.29
N ILE A 258 -14.08 -7.36 -3.47
CA ILE A 258 -13.31 -6.98 -4.65
C ILE A 258 -13.40 -7.99 -5.80
N GLN A 259 -14.08 -9.13 -5.62
CA GLN A 259 -14.06 -10.26 -6.56
C GLN A 259 -14.48 -9.88 -7.98
N ASN A 260 -15.45 -8.98 -8.12
CA ASN A 260 -16.05 -8.59 -9.40
C ASN A 260 -15.54 -7.22 -9.91
N VAL A 261 -14.58 -6.61 -9.22
CA VAL A 261 -14.03 -5.31 -9.59
C VAL A 261 -12.76 -5.50 -10.43
N GLY A 262 -12.85 -5.33 -11.73
CA GLY A 262 -11.76 -5.57 -12.68
C GLY A 262 -10.51 -4.72 -12.37
N GLN A 263 -10.68 -3.46 -11.98
CA GLN A 263 -9.60 -2.54 -11.63
C GLN A 263 -8.82 -2.99 -10.38
N LEU A 264 -9.45 -3.79 -9.49
CA LEU A 264 -8.84 -4.34 -8.28
C LEU A 264 -8.40 -5.80 -8.43
N SER A 265 -8.30 -6.31 -9.66
CA SER A 265 -7.89 -7.70 -9.89
C SER A 265 -6.51 -8.00 -9.30
N TYR A 266 -5.58 -7.05 -9.30
CA TYR A 266 -4.28 -7.19 -8.65
C TYR A 266 -4.38 -7.29 -7.12
N VAL A 267 -5.27 -6.52 -6.48
CA VAL A 267 -5.53 -6.60 -5.04
C VAL A 267 -6.13 -7.96 -4.69
N LYS A 268 -7.05 -8.48 -5.53
CA LYS A 268 -7.60 -9.83 -5.38
C LYS A 268 -6.51 -10.89 -5.38
N VAL A 269 -5.55 -10.80 -6.32
CA VAL A 269 -4.38 -11.71 -6.38
C VAL A 269 -3.57 -11.65 -5.10
N ILE A 270 -3.27 -10.44 -4.59
CA ILE A 270 -2.53 -10.26 -3.34
C ILE A 270 -3.30 -10.85 -2.14
N CYS A 271 -4.61 -10.57 -2.03
CA CYS A 271 -5.46 -11.08 -0.96
C CYS A 271 -5.51 -12.61 -0.94
N ILE A 272 -5.71 -13.24 -2.10
CA ILE A 272 -5.78 -14.71 -2.20
C ILE A 272 -4.40 -15.32 -1.91
N THR A 273 -3.32 -14.75 -2.43
CA THR A 273 -1.95 -15.19 -2.13
C THR A 273 -1.68 -15.17 -0.63
N GLU A 274 -2.01 -14.07 0.03
CA GLU A 274 -1.83 -13.94 1.49
C GLU A 274 -2.69 -14.93 2.27
N LEU A 275 -3.95 -15.15 1.85
CA LEU A 275 -4.86 -16.10 2.45
C LEU A 275 -4.31 -17.53 2.36
N LEU A 276 -3.91 -17.96 1.16
CA LEU A 276 -3.33 -19.30 0.94
C LEU A 276 -2.03 -19.50 1.73
N CYS A 277 -1.14 -18.50 1.71
CA CYS A 277 0.11 -18.56 2.46
C CYS A 277 -0.13 -18.69 3.97
N ARG A 278 -1.17 -18.04 4.51
CA ARG A 278 -1.52 -18.14 5.94
C ARG A 278 -2.12 -19.48 6.30
N CYS A 279 -3.00 -20.04 5.47
CA CYS A 279 -3.50 -21.41 5.65
C CYS A 279 -2.35 -22.43 5.59
N ALA A 280 -1.50 -22.33 4.58
CA ALA A 280 -0.33 -23.20 4.47
C ALA A 280 0.64 -23.06 5.67
N LYS A 281 0.87 -21.82 6.16
CA LYS A 281 1.69 -21.57 7.37
C LYS A 281 1.08 -22.22 8.62
N HIS A 282 -0.23 -22.14 8.77
CA HIS A 282 -0.93 -22.75 9.90
C HIS A 282 -0.77 -24.26 9.89
N ILE A 283 -0.95 -24.90 8.73
CA ILE A 283 -0.77 -26.34 8.54
C ILE A 283 0.71 -26.70 8.74
N PHE A 284 1.65 -25.94 8.18
CA PHE A 284 3.09 -26.16 8.30
C PHE A 284 3.58 -26.19 9.74
N ARG A 285 3.03 -25.33 10.59
CA ARG A 285 3.36 -25.33 12.02
C ARG A 285 3.01 -26.67 12.69
N GLY A 286 1.80 -27.17 12.43
CA GLY A 286 1.37 -28.46 12.95
C GLY A 286 2.14 -29.65 12.34
N TYR A 287 2.51 -29.51 11.07
CA TYR A 287 3.28 -30.48 10.32
C TYR A 287 4.71 -30.66 10.86
N LEU A 288 5.38 -29.55 11.24
CA LEU A 288 6.74 -29.60 11.79
C LEU A 288 6.82 -29.99 13.28
N GLN A 289 5.73 -29.87 14.01
CA GLN A 289 5.74 -30.09 15.45
C GLN A 289 6.26 -31.50 15.86
N PRO A 290 5.91 -32.60 15.19
CA PRO A 290 6.39 -33.94 15.50
C PRO A 290 7.75 -34.29 14.89
N VAL A 291 8.32 -33.40 14.03
CA VAL A 291 9.56 -33.69 13.29
C VAL A 291 10.78 -33.51 14.20
N SER A 292 11.67 -34.48 14.17
CA SER A 292 12.94 -34.36 14.88
C SER A 292 13.87 -33.32 14.22
N SER A 293 14.75 -32.72 14.99
CA SER A 293 15.68 -31.70 14.49
C SER A 293 16.58 -32.21 13.35
N ALA A 294 16.88 -33.49 13.33
CA ALA A 294 17.71 -34.14 12.28
C ALA A 294 16.98 -34.21 10.93
N HIS A 295 15.66 -34.30 10.91
CA HIS A 295 14.86 -34.42 9.67
C HIS A 295 14.15 -33.12 9.29
N THR A 296 14.48 -32.00 9.94
CA THR A 296 13.77 -30.73 9.69
C THR A 296 13.92 -30.25 8.24
N ALA A 297 15.14 -30.29 7.67
CA ALA A 297 15.37 -29.86 6.29
C ALA A 297 14.64 -30.75 5.27
N ALA A 298 14.67 -32.08 5.49
CA ALA A 298 13.95 -33.07 4.69
C ALA A 298 12.43 -32.83 4.75
N ALA A 299 11.87 -32.57 5.94
CA ALA A 299 10.45 -32.30 6.11
C ALA A 299 10.03 -30.99 5.45
N VAL A 300 10.85 -29.93 5.56
CA VAL A 300 10.60 -28.64 4.92
C VAL A 300 10.60 -28.78 3.40
N SER A 301 11.63 -29.43 2.82
CA SER A 301 11.69 -29.66 1.37
C SER A 301 10.50 -30.49 0.88
N HIS A 302 10.11 -31.54 1.63
CA HIS A 302 8.94 -32.34 1.33
C HIS A 302 7.63 -31.51 1.36
N PHE A 303 7.44 -30.66 2.37
CA PHE A 303 6.28 -29.77 2.45
C PHE A 303 6.21 -28.80 1.27
N LEU A 304 7.32 -28.19 0.88
CA LEU A 304 7.41 -27.30 -0.28
C LEU A 304 7.09 -28.05 -1.59
N ASN A 305 7.56 -29.30 -1.73
CA ASN A 305 7.22 -30.15 -2.86
C ASN A 305 5.71 -30.46 -2.89
N CYS A 306 5.09 -30.79 -1.75
CA CYS A 306 3.65 -31.00 -1.66
C CYS A 306 2.86 -29.71 -1.97
N LEU A 307 3.36 -28.55 -1.57
CA LEU A 307 2.68 -27.25 -1.75
C LEU A 307 2.70 -26.78 -3.20
N LEU A 308 3.78 -27.05 -3.94
CA LEU A 308 3.98 -26.50 -5.29
C LEU A 308 3.90 -27.57 -6.40
N SER A 309 3.56 -28.80 -6.05
CA SER A 309 3.38 -29.91 -6.98
C SER A 309 1.91 -30.31 -7.07
N SER A 310 1.46 -30.67 -8.26
CA SER A 310 0.15 -31.28 -8.51
C SER A 310 0.15 -32.81 -8.36
N SER A 311 1.26 -33.40 -7.92
CA SER A 311 1.36 -34.84 -7.73
C SER A 311 0.41 -35.36 -6.65
N THR A 312 -0.38 -36.38 -6.97
CA THR A 312 -1.29 -37.03 -6.02
C THR A 312 -0.60 -38.07 -5.13
N GLU A 313 0.60 -38.49 -5.48
CA GLU A 313 1.35 -39.48 -4.73
C GLU A 313 2.22 -38.84 -3.63
N PRO A 314 2.36 -39.49 -2.47
CA PRO A 314 3.31 -39.04 -1.47
C PRO A 314 4.73 -39.01 -2.06
N LEU A 315 5.38 -37.86 -1.93
CA LEU A 315 6.78 -37.75 -2.32
C LEU A 315 7.62 -38.42 -1.20
N THR A 316 8.05 -39.67 -1.42
CA THR A 316 8.96 -40.31 -0.47
C THR A 316 10.29 -39.58 -0.48
N PRO A 317 10.84 -39.23 0.69
CA PRO A 317 12.22 -38.76 0.78
C PRO A 317 13.13 -39.83 0.14
N SER A 318 14.00 -39.40 -0.75
CA SER A 318 14.99 -40.33 -1.33
C SER A 318 15.95 -40.76 -0.25
N ASN A 319 15.67 -41.90 0.37
CA ASN A 319 16.71 -42.67 1.02
C ASN A 319 17.64 -43.21 -0.07
N GLU A 320 18.56 -42.41 -0.52
CA GLU A 320 19.77 -42.91 -1.16
C GLU A 320 20.59 -43.59 -0.07
N GLU A 321 20.19 -44.83 0.26
CA GLU A 321 21.14 -45.77 0.83
C GLU A 321 22.30 -45.87 -0.15
N VAL A 322 23.44 -45.32 0.24
CA VAL A 322 24.74 -45.59 -0.38
C VAL A 322 24.96 -47.07 -0.27
N SER A 323 24.50 -47.82 -1.26
CA SER A 323 24.87 -49.24 -1.43
C SER A 323 26.33 -49.30 -1.89
N MET A 324 27.23 -49.25 -0.95
CA MET A 324 28.63 -49.70 -1.20
C MET A 324 28.61 -51.17 -1.57
N PRO A 325 29.26 -51.59 -2.63
CA PRO A 325 29.35 -53.01 -2.99
C PRO A 325 30.23 -53.75 -1.98
N ILE A 326 29.62 -54.45 -1.05
CA ILE A 326 30.35 -55.40 -0.18
C ILE A 326 30.56 -56.69 -0.96
N ASN A 327 31.80 -56.91 -1.37
CA ASN A 327 32.31 -58.17 -1.88
C ASN A 327 32.02 -59.31 -0.91
N SER A 328 31.52 -60.38 -1.52
CA SER A 328 31.30 -61.70 -0.94
C SER A 328 32.41 -62.22 -0.02
N VAL A 329 32.06 -62.59 1.25
CA VAL A 329 32.69 -63.56 2.01
C VAL A 329 31.65 -64.40 2.80
N LYS A 330 31.91 -65.70 2.75
CA LYS A 330 31.14 -66.88 3.08
C LYS A 330 30.66 -67.00 4.53
N LYS A 331 29.49 -67.67 4.61
CA LYS A 331 28.80 -68.29 5.74
C LYS A 331 29.72 -68.70 6.90
N SER A 332 29.24 -68.41 8.14
CA SER A 332 29.31 -69.42 9.20
C SER A 332 28.16 -69.27 10.19
N ARG A 333 27.68 -70.39 10.67
CA ARG A 333 26.51 -70.63 11.53
C ARG A 333 26.74 -70.20 12.98
N SER A 334 25.59 -69.98 13.68
CA SER A 334 25.38 -69.98 15.13
C SER A 334 25.58 -68.66 15.83
N SER A 335 24.53 -68.08 16.42
CA SER A 335 23.89 -68.56 17.64
C SER A 335 22.66 -67.73 17.98
N LYS A 336 21.63 -68.42 18.43
CA LYS A 336 20.46 -67.83 19.14
C LYS A 336 20.98 -67.19 20.44
N ARG A 337 20.64 -65.91 20.66
CA ARG A 337 20.34 -65.23 21.91
C ARG A 337 20.78 -63.75 21.85
N ARG A 338 19.87 -62.94 21.58
CA ARG A 338 19.58 -61.73 22.36
C ARG A 338 18.38 -60.96 21.72
N LYS A 339 17.19 -61.46 22.10
CA LYS A 339 16.04 -60.59 22.15
C LYS A 339 16.22 -59.81 23.45
N GLN A 340 16.42 -58.54 23.34
CA GLN A 340 15.91 -57.47 24.20
C GLN A 340 16.80 -56.25 24.05
N ILE A 341 16.12 -55.14 23.98
CA ILE A 341 16.61 -53.77 24.04
C ILE A 341 16.98 -53.20 22.64
N SER A 342 15.93 -52.86 21.90
CA SER A 342 15.84 -51.61 21.17
C SER A 342 14.35 -51.23 21.10
N SER A 343 13.83 -50.72 22.20
CA SER A 343 12.72 -49.81 22.17
C SER A 343 13.31 -48.45 21.74
N GLY A 344 13.92 -48.45 20.58
CA GLY A 344 14.07 -47.26 19.81
C GLY A 344 12.64 -46.83 19.42
N GLY A 345 12.19 -45.72 19.95
CA GLY A 345 10.91 -45.17 19.58
C GLY A 345 10.80 -45.21 18.06
N LYS A 346 9.66 -45.68 17.52
CA LYS A 346 9.28 -45.39 16.16
C LYS A 346 9.22 -43.87 16.13
N GLU A 347 10.26 -43.22 15.58
CA GLU A 347 10.19 -41.84 15.13
C GLU A 347 8.97 -41.79 14.22
N ASN A 348 8.00 -40.97 14.58
CA ASN A 348 6.77 -40.81 13.83
C ASN A 348 7.12 -40.12 12.52
N ASP A 349 7.43 -40.89 11.47
CA ASP A 349 7.60 -40.40 10.09
C ASP A 349 6.26 -40.09 9.41
N ASP A 350 5.24 -39.80 10.21
CA ASP A 350 3.91 -39.43 9.70
C ASP A 350 3.94 -38.19 8.75
N TRP A 351 4.96 -37.33 8.89
CA TRP A 351 5.14 -36.18 8.02
C TRP A 351 5.42 -36.60 6.56
N ALA A 352 6.11 -37.68 6.30
CA ALA A 352 6.42 -38.18 4.97
C ALA A 352 5.19 -38.74 4.23
N GLN A 353 4.07 -39.01 4.91
CA GLN A 353 2.81 -39.45 4.32
C GLN A 353 1.93 -38.30 3.79
N MET A 354 2.36 -37.05 3.96
CA MET A 354 1.72 -35.91 3.38
C MET A 354 1.79 -36.00 1.85
N SER A 355 0.68 -35.72 1.17
CA SER A 355 0.66 -35.59 -0.29
C SER A 355 0.12 -34.21 -0.67
N SER A 356 0.36 -33.81 -1.91
CA SER A 356 -0.17 -32.53 -2.43
C SER A 356 -1.68 -32.45 -2.31
N HIS A 357 -2.39 -33.53 -2.60
CA HIS A 357 -3.85 -33.56 -2.47
C HIS A 357 -4.30 -33.42 -1.01
N LYS A 358 -3.69 -34.16 -0.07
CA LYS A 358 -4.03 -34.04 1.37
C LYS A 358 -3.73 -32.64 1.90
N LEU A 359 -2.62 -32.02 1.46
CA LEU A 359 -2.28 -30.66 1.84
C LEU A 359 -3.30 -29.66 1.30
N TRP A 360 -3.67 -29.81 0.02
CA TRP A 360 -4.63 -28.93 -0.62
C TRP A 360 -6.02 -28.97 0.03
N GLU A 361 -6.52 -30.19 0.34
CA GLU A 361 -7.79 -30.35 1.07
C GLU A 361 -7.76 -29.66 2.45
N ARG A 362 -6.63 -29.74 3.16
CA ARG A 362 -6.46 -29.01 4.43
C ARG A 362 -6.44 -27.49 4.21
N VAL A 363 -5.75 -27.00 3.17
CA VAL A 363 -5.73 -25.58 2.83
C VAL A 363 -7.12 -25.06 2.51
N LYS A 364 -7.95 -25.82 1.74
CA LYS A 364 -9.35 -25.46 1.45
C LYS A 364 -10.19 -25.42 2.73
N SER A 365 -10.04 -26.43 3.58
CA SER A 365 -10.75 -26.47 4.86
C SER A 365 -10.37 -25.28 5.77
N ASP A 366 -9.09 -24.94 5.85
CA ASP A 366 -8.62 -23.81 6.65
C ASP A 366 -9.08 -22.47 6.05
N ALA A 367 -9.12 -22.35 4.72
CA ALA A 367 -9.61 -21.15 4.04
C ALA A 367 -11.10 -20.89 4.35
N ASP A 368 -11.93 -21.92 4.32
CA ASP A 368 -13.34 -21.81 4.69
C ASP A 368 -13.52 -21.52 6.18
N PHE A 369 -12.80 -22.25 7.03
CA PHE A 369 -12.95 -22.17 8.49
C PHE A 369 -12.47 -20.82 9.06
N TYR A 370 -11.27 -20.36 8.69
CA TYR A 370 -10.68 -19.11 9.22
C TYR A 370 -11.18 -17.85 8.52
N TYR A 371 -11.47 -17.94 7.20
CA TYR A 371 -11.71 -16.75 6.39
C TYR A 371 -13.07 -16.71 5.72
N ALA A 372 -13.93 -17.76 5.86
CA ALA A 372 -15.19 -17.91 5.13
C ALA A 372 -15.01 -17.83 3.61
N PHE A 373 -13.91 -18.39 3.13
CA PHE A 373 -13.54 -18.34 1.73
C PHE A 373 -13.50 -19.75 1.15
N THR A 374 -14.47 -20.09 0.31
CA THR A 374 -14.59 -21.39 -0.35
C THR A 374 -13.75 -21.43 -1.62
N ILE A 375 -13.09 -22.57 -1.86
CA ILE A 375 -12.25 -22.82 -3.03
C ILE A 375 -12.76 -24.10 -3.68
N ASP A 376 -13.23 -24.02 -4.93
CA ASP A 376 -13.89 -25.12 -5.63
C ASP A 376 -12.88 -26.01 -6.41
N GLU A 377 -11.69 -25.51 -6.77
CA GLU A 377 -10.73 -26.22 -7.59
C GLU A 377 -10.11 -27.42 -6.85
N GLU A 378 -9.91 -28.52 -7.61
CA GLU A 378 -9.40 -29.78 -7.08
C GLU A 378 -7.91 -29.77 -6.74
N ASN A 379 -7.13 -28.93 -7.41
CA ASN A 379 -5.68 -28.84 -7.19
C ASN A 379 -5.17 -27.40 -7.19
N ILE A 380 -4.04 -27.21 -6.51
CA ILE A 380 -3.43 -25.90 -6.31
C ILE A 380 -2.99 -25.25 -7.64
N ASP A 381 -2.43 -26.05 -8.58
CA ASP A 381 -1.90 -25.51 -9.83
C ASP A 381 -3.02 -24.92 -10.70
N ALA A 382 -4.17 -25.59 -10.79
CA ALA A 382 -5.34 -25.09 -11.48
C ALA A 382 -5.83 -23.80 -10.83
N TYR A 383 -5.91 -23.78 -9.50
CA TYR A 383 -6.34 -22.58 -8.76
C TYR A 383 -5.41 -21.38 -8.93
N LEU A 384 -4.10 -21.58 -8.77
CA LEU A 384 -3.12 -20.51 -8.97
C LEU A 384 -3.20 -19.94 -10.38
N SER A 385 -3.37 -20.80 -11.40
CA SER A 385 -3.51 -20.38 -12.80
C SER A 385 -4.82 -19.62 -13.05
N THR A 386 -5.93 -20.07 -12.49
CA THR A 386 -7.26 -19.42 -12.60
C THR A 386 -7.25 -18.02 -11.98
N VAL A 387 -6.60 -17.87 -10.83
CA VAL A 387 -6.49 -16.58 -10.14
C VAL A 387 -5.42 -15.68 -10.77
N GLY A 388 -4.43 -16.25 -11.47
CA GLY A 388 -3.29 -15.53 -12.05
C GLY A 388 -2.12 -15.33 -11.07
N ILE A 389 -1.98 -16.21 -10.08
CA ILE A 389 -0.88 -16.20 -9.10
C ILE A 389 0.32 -16.95 -9.66
N GLN A 390 1.47 -16.31 -9.72
CA GLN A 390 2.72 -16.99 -10.12
C GLN A 390 3.26 -17.85 -8.98
N LYS A 391 3.70 -19.07 -9.28
CA LYS A 391 4.29 -19.97 -8.27
C LYS A 391 5.52 -19.39 -7.58
N THR A 392 6.35 -18.63 -8.32
CA THR A 392 7.51 -17.92 -7.76
C THR A 392 7.13 -16.90 -6.70
N SER A 393 6.12 -16.07 -6.99
CA SER A 393 5.62 -15.06 -6.04
C SER A 393 4.97 -15.71 -4.82
N PHE A 394 4.23 -16.81 -5.04
CA PHE A 394 3.63 -17.60 -3.95
C PHE A 394 4.69 -18.24 -3.06
N LEU A 395 5.70 -18.92 -3.65
CA LEU A 395 6.83 -19.50 -2.91
C LEU A 395 7.57 -18.44 -2.11
N ARG A 396 7.94 -17.34 -2.77
CA ARG A 396 8.63 -16.20 -2.13
C ARG A 396 7.86 -15.71 -0.90
N ARG A 397 6.57 -15.47 -1.05
CA ARG A 397 5.73 -15.01 0.06
C ARG A 397 5.64 -16.04 1.18
N PHE A 398 5.45 -17.31 0.84
CA PHE A 398 5.37 -18.38 1.83
C PHE A 398 6.66 -18.51 2.64
N VAL A 399 7.83 -18.57 1.99
CA VAL A 399 9.12 -18.71 2.69
C VAL A 399 9.42 -17.50 3.57
N GLN A 400 9.02 -16.28 3.15
CA GLN A 400 9.17 -15.08 3.97
C GLN A 400 8.34 -15.12 5.25
N ILE A 401 7.04 -15.48 5.15
CA ILE A 401 6.16 -15.48 6.34
C ILE A 401 6.43 -16.62 7.30
N VAL A 402 7.09 -17.68 6.83
CA VAL A 402 7.48 -18.84 7.64
C VAL A 402 8.90 -18.68 8.21
N GLY A 403 9.78 -17.97 7.50
CA GLY A 403 11.18 -17.79 7.87
C GLY A 403 12.09 -18.92 7.39
N ILE A 404 11.83 -19.44 6.18
CA ILE A 404 12.69 -20.43 5.53
C ILE A 404 13.76 -19.68 4.73
N GLN A 405 15.03 -20.01 4.94
CA GLN A 405 16.14 -19.56 4.10
C GLN A 405 16.51 -20.65 3.13
N MET A 406 16.43 -20.36 1.84
CA MET A 406 16.69 -21.29 0.77
C MET A 406 17.98 -20.96 0.04
N LEU A 407 18.60 -22.00 -0.55
CA LEU A 407 19.74 -21.83 -1.46
C LEU A 407 19.31 -21.05 -2.69
N LEU A 408 20.11 -20.06 -3.09
CA LEU A 408 19.87 -19.29 -4.30
C LEU A 408 20.33 -20.10 -5.53
N ARG A 409 19.36 -20.69 -6.24
CA ARG A 409 19.56 -21.40 -7.52
C ARG A 409 18.29 -21.31 -8.35
N ASP A 410 18.39 -21.73 -9.61
CA ASP A 410 17.23 -21.81 -10.48
C ASP A 410 16.31 -22.96 -10.09
N TYR A 411 15.07 -22.62 -9.76
CA TYR A 411 13.99 -23.58 -9.48
C TYR A 411 13.00 -23.60 -10.63
N ASN A 412 12.92 -24.70 -11.36
CA ASN A 412 11.98 -24.84 -12.47
C ASN A 412 10.58 -25.24 -11.92
N LEU A 413 9.79 -24.24 -11.53
CA LEU A 413 8.47 -24.41 -10.94
C LEU A 413 7.37 -24.77 -11.97
N GLU A 414 7.67 -24.62 -13.27
CA GLU A 414 6.69 -24.85 -14.34
C GLU A 414 6.81 -26.24 -14.99
N SER A 415 7.90 -26.97 -14.72
CA SER A 415 8.09 -28.28 -15.29
C SER A 415 7.13 -29.28 -14.65
N GLY A 416 6.15 -29.76 -15.39
CA GLY A 416 5.26 -30.87 -15.02
C GLY A 416 5.95 -32.23 -14.88
N LYS A 417 7.27 -32.28 -14.69
CA LYS A 417 8.05 -33.49 -14.45
C LYS A 417 7.88 -33.92 -13.00
N LYS A 418 7.66 -35.20 -12.79
CA LYS A 418 7.55 -35.88 -11.48
C LYS A 418 8.84 -35.84 -10.63
N SER A 419 9.80 -34.99 -10.96
CA SER A 419 11.03 -34.83 -10.17
C SER A 419 10.78 -33.89 -8.98
N GLN A 420 11.36 -34.21 -7.83
CA GLN A 420 11.36 -33.31 -6.68
C GLN A 420 11.97 -31.97 -7.06
N LEU A 421 11.21 -30.89 -6.81
CA LEU A 421 11.65 -29.53 -7.10
C LEU A 421 12.65 -29.05 -6.05
N PHE A 422 12.42 -29.42 -4.79
CA PHE A 422 13.22 -29.04 -3.65
C PHE A 422 13.85 -30.27 -3.02
N VAL A 423 15.14 -30.18 -2.73
CA VAL A 423 15.91 -31.20 -2.01
C VAL A 423 16.30 -30.67 -0.62
N GLU A 424 16.77 -31.55 0.23
CA GLU A 424 17.14 -31.21 1.61
C GLU A 424 18.22 -30.13 1.68
N ASP A 425 19.21 -30.19 0.77
CA ASP A 425 20.33 -29.23 0.66
C ASP A 425 19.89 -27.82 0.27
N ASP A 426 18.68 -27.67 -0.30
CA ASP A 426 18.13 -26.36 -0.62
C ASP A 426 17.70 -25.57 0.62
N ILE A 427 17.50 -26.24 1.75
CA ILE A 427 17.05 -25.61 2.99
C ILE A 427 18.26 -25.28 3.87
N GLN A 428 18.64 -24.01 3.86
CA GLN A 428 19.83 -23.55 4.61
C GLN A 428 19.54 -23.31 6.08
N SER A 429 18.41 -22.67 6.41
CA SER A 429 18.04 -22.42 7.79
C SER A 429 16.56 -22.10 7.95
N LEU A 430 16.08 -22.23 9.20
CA LEU A 430 14.79 -21.73 9.66
C LEU A 430 15.04 -20.67 10.72
N TYR A 431 14.50 -19.48 10.54
CA TYR A 431 14.57 -18.41 11.52
C TYR A 431 13.19 -17.99 11.99
N CYS A 432 13.09 -17.64 13.27
CA CYS A 432 11.83 -17.21 13.84
C CYS A 432 11.43 -15.83 13.27
N GLN A 433 10.25 -15.78 12.67
CA GLN A 433 9.62 -14.50 12.31
C GLN A 433 8.98 -13.91 13.56
N ALA A 434 9.67 -12.95 14.18
CA ALA A 434 9.11 -12.18 15.27
C ALA A 434 8.15 -11.11 14.71
N LYS A 435 6.97 -11.03 15.32
CA LYS A 435 6.05 -9.91 15.05
C LYS A 435 6.35 -8.84 16.08
N HIS A 436 6.99 -7.77 15.60
CA HIS A 436 7.18 -6.58 16.40
C HIS A 436 6.04 -5.60 16.12
N VAL A 437 5.59 -4.95 17.16
CA VAL A 437 4.91 -3.66 17.05
C VAL A 437 5.97 -2.64 17.41
N ASP A 438 6.57 -2.03 16.41
CA ASP A 438 7.56 -0.98 16.63
C ASP A 438 6.81 0.29 17.04
N PRO A 439 6.98 0.77 18.27
CA PRO A 439 6.35 2.00 18.70
C PRO A 439 6.95 3.16 17.89
N LYS A 440 6.10 3.95 17.26
CA LYS A 440 6.55 5.15 16.53
C LYS A 440 7.04 6.20 17.51
N ALA A 441 8.11 6.91 17.13
CA ALA A 441 8.53 8.13 17.81
C ALA A 441 7.47 9.21 17.58
N VAL A 442 6.58 9.41 18.55
CA VAL A 442 5.34 10.20 18.41
C VAL A 442 5.64 11.62 17.93
N ASP A 443 6.59 12.30 18.56
CA ASP A 443 6.94 13.69 18.22
C ASP A 443 7.54 13.79 16.80
N ALA A 444 8.45 12.89 16.45
CA ALA A 444 9.04 12.85 15.12
C ALA A 444 7.99 12.55 14.04
N HIS A 445 7.08 11.61 14.31
CA HIS A 445 5.99 11.27 13.38
C HIS A 445 5.01 12.44 13.21
N SER A 446 4.66 13.13 14.29
CA SER A 446 3.81 14.33 14.27
C SER A 446 4.43 15.45 13.43
N LEU A 447 5.74 15.70 13.58
CA LEU A 447 6.46 16.66 12.74
C LEU A 447 6.47 16.25 11.27
N PHE A 448 6.64 14.96 10.98
CA PHE A 448 6.59 14.44 9.61
C PHE A 448 5.22 14.71 8.95
N LEU A 449 4.12 14.39 9.66
CA LEU A 449 2.76 14.65 9.17
C LEU A 449 2.49 16.14 9.01
N SER A 450 2.94 16.97 9.96
CA SER A 450 2.84 18.43 9.87
C SER A 450 3.62 18.97 8.66
N GLY A 451 4.82 18.43 8.42
CA GLY A 451 5.62 18.75 7.24
C GLY A 451 4.92 18.38 5.95
N GLN A 452 4.32 17.18 5.86
CA GLN A 452 3.52 16.78 4.71
C GLN A 452 2.32 17.70 4.47
N THR A 453 1.63 18.09 5.53
CA THR A 453 0.50 19.03 5.45
C THR A 453 0.94 20.39 4.92
N LYS A 454 2.09 20.92 5.37
CA LYS A 454 2.67 22.16 4.86
C LYS A 454 3.04 22.06 3.37
N VAL A 455 3.59 20.93 2.95
CA VAL A 455 3.88 20.67 1.53
C VAL A 455 2.60 20.67 0.70
N GLN A 456 1.54 20.02 1.18
CA GLN A 456 0.23 20.00 0.50
C GLN A 456 -0.41 21.39 0.40
N GLN A 457 -0.15 22.27 1.37
CA GLN A 457 -0.56 23.68 1.36
C GLN A 457 0.33 24.58 0.47
N GLY A 458 1.32 24.01 -0.23
CA GLY A 458 2.26 24.76 -1.07
C GLY A 458 3.42 25.43 -0.31
N GLN A 459 3.50 25.30 1.02
CA GLN A 459 4.55 25.86 1.85
C GLN A 459 5.79 24.95 1.86
N LEU A 460 6.47 24.83 0.69
CA LEU A 460 7.51 23.82 0.47
C LEU A 460 8.71 23.95 1.41
N ARG A 461 9.18 25.17 1.69
CA ARG A 461 10.35 25.40 2.57
C ARG A 461 10.02 25.07 4.03
N ALA A 462 8.87 25.54 4.52
CA ALA A 462 8.42 25.21 5.88
C ALA A 462 8.19 23.69 6.04
N GLY A 463 7.65 23.04 5.01
CA GLY A 463 7.53 21.59 4.99
C GLY A 463 8.89 20.88 5.00
N PHE A 464 9.86 21.38 4.24
CA PHE A 464 11.22 20.83 4.21
C PHE A 464 11.89 20.91 5.60
N ASP A 465 11.80 22.06 6.28
CA ASP A 465 12.40 22.27 7.60
C ASP A 465 11.79 21.31 8.63
N LEU A 466 10.46 21.15 8.65
CA LEU A 466 9.77 20.22 9.55
C LEU A 466 10.14 18.75 9.30
N VAL A 467 10.24 18.33 8.04
CA VAL A 467 10.63 16.96 7.70
C VAL A 467 12.10 16.70 8.05
N LEU A 468 12.98 17.70 7.89
CA LEU A 468 14.38 17.61 8.30
C LEU A 468 14.52 17.49 9.83
N GLU A 469 13.74 18.26 10.59
CA GLU A 469 13.71 18.16 12.04
C GLU A 469 13.17 16.79 12.48
N SER A 470 12.09 16.30 11.85
CA SER A 470 11.57 14.96 12.06
C SER A 470 12.65 13.88 11.82
N LEU A 471 13.42 13.98 10.73
CA LEU A 471 14.51 13.04 10.44
C LEU A 471 15.58 13.05 11.52
N ASN A 472 15.95 14.24 12.03
CA ASN A 472 16.92 14.37 13.12
C ASN A 472 16.43 13.74 14.42
N LEU A 473 15.16 13.94 14.76
CA LEU A 473 14.55 13.28 15.92
C LEU A 473 14.46 11.75 15.74
N MET A 474 14.05 11.27 14.55
CA MET A 474 14.04 9.83 14.24
C MET A 474 15.43 9.22 14.39
N ASN A 475 16.48 9.90 13.90
CA ASN A 475 17.84 9.44 14.05
C ASN A 475 18.28 9.36 15.53
N SER A 476 17.81 10.29 16.35
CA SER A 476 18.10 10.29 17.79
C SER A 476 17.39 9.15 18.55
N VAL A 477 16.17 8.78 18.12
CA VAL A 477 15.35 7.76 18.79
C VAL A 477 15.66 6.36 18.26
N TYR A 478 15.67 6.18 16.93
CA TYR A 478 15.83 4.87 16.28
C TYR A 478 17.28 4.51 15.99
N GLY A 479 18.21 5.47 16.05
CA GLY A 479 19.58 5.29 15.61
C GLY A 479 19.73 5.43 14.09
N ALA A 480 20.85 4.94 13.56
CA ALA A 480 21.27 5.22 12.20
C ALA A 480 20.47 4.47 11.09
N MET A 481 19.70 3.45 11.45
CA MET A 481 18.99 2.63 10.46
C MET A 481 17.56 2.30 10.92
N HIS A 482 16.58 2.87 10.21
CA HIS A 482 15.16 2.59 10.41
C HIS A 482 14.38 2.81 9.12
N SER A 483 13.32 2.02 8.89
CA SER A 483 12.49 2.09 7.67
C SER A 483 11.80 3.46 7.50
N ASP A 484 11.33 4.08 8.59
CA ASP A 484 10.65 5.38 8.55
C ASP A 484 11.57 6.51 8.10
N MET A 485 12.88 6.41 8.40
CA MET A 485 13.88 7.39 7.94
C MET A 485 14.01 7.39 6.41
N ALA A 486 13.85 6.23 5.75
CA ALA A 486 13.87 6.17 4.29
C ALA A 486 12.73 6.99 3.68
N GLN A 487 11.54 6.98 4.30
CA GLN A 487 10.40 7.79 3.85
C GLN A 487 10.66 9.30 4.00
N CYS A 488 11.26 9.71 5.13
CA CYS A 488 11.66 11.11 5.33
C CYS A 488 12.70 11.56 4.31
N MET A 489 13.75 10.77 4.08
CA MET A 489 14.79 11.07 3.09
C MET A 489 14.24 11.15 1.68
N ARG A 490 13.29 10.25 1.30
CA ARG A 490 12.59 10.30 0.01
C ARG A 490 11.78 11.58 -0.16
N LEU A 491 11.07 12.02 0.88
CA LEU A 491 10.32 13.28 0.83
C LEU A 491 11.26 14.49 0.72
N LEU A 492 12.37 14.50 1.48
CA LEU A 492 13.40 15.54 1.37
C LEU A 492 14.02 15.58 -0.03
N ALA A 493 14.30 14.41 -0.62
CA ALA A 493 14.80 14.33 -2.00
C ALA A 493 13.82 14.96 -3.00
N ARG A 494 12.52 14.66 -2.87
CA ARG A 494 11.48 15.27 -3.72
C ARG A 494 11.40 16.77 -3.53
N LEU A 495 11.45 17.25 -2.30
CA LEU A 495 11.42 18.69 -1.99
C LEU A 495 12.67 19.42 -2.49
N SER A 496 13.87 18.86 -2.32
CA SER A 496 15.11 19.40 -2.88
C SER A 496 15.03 19.54 -4.40
N TYR A 497 14.49 18.52 -5.08
CA TYR A 497 14.28 18.54 -6.52
C TYR A 497 13.34 19.67 -6.96
N ILE A 498 12.19 19.83 -6.30
CA ILE A 498 11.19 20.88 -6.59
C ILE A 498 11.77 22.27 -6.30
N LEU A 499 12.60 22.41 -5.27
CA LEU A 499 13.29 23.65 -4.91
C LEU A 499 14.44 24.01 -5.87
N GLY A 500 14.75 23.13 -6.85
CA GLY A 500 15.73 23.39 -7.91
C GLY A 500 17.13 22.88 -7.64
N ASP A 501 17.31 21.96 -6.71
CA ASP A 501 18.59 21.27 -6.44
C ASP A 501 18.50 19.76 -6.76
N PRO A 502 18.65 19.36 -8.03
CA PRO A 502 18.62 17.95 -8.42
C PRO A 502 19.80 17.14 -7.87
N SER A 503 20.94 17.79 -7.57
CA SER A 503 22.12 17.11 -7.03
C SER A 503 21.90 16.67 -5.59
N GLU A 504 21.36 17.55 -4.74
CA GLU A 504 21.00 17.20 -3.37
C GLU A 504 19.85 16.18 -3.35
N ALA A 505 18.86 16.30 -4.27
CA ALA A 505 17.81 15.33 -4.42
C ALA A 505 18.36 13.92 -4.70
N LEU A 506 19.33 13.79 -5.60
CA LEU A 506 19.99 12.52 -5.89
C LEU A 506 20.74 11.97 -4.66
N SER A 507 21.45 12.83 -3.94
CA SER A 507 22.19 12.47 -2.72
C SER A 507 21.25 11.92 -1.63
N GLN A 508 20.15 12.63 -1.34
CA GLN A 508 19.16 12.21 -0.36
C GLN A 508 18.46 10.90 -0.79
N GLN A 509 18.14 10.76 -2.07
CA GLN A 509 17.52 9.55 -2.59
C GLN A 509 18.46 8.33 -2.54
N HIS A 510 19.76 8.51 -2.77
CA HIS A 510 20.73 7.43 -2.55
C HIS A 510 20.73 6.95 -1.10
N LYS A 511 20.70 7.86 -0.13
CA LYS A 511 20.61 7.50 1.29
C LYS A 511 19.30 6.76 1.59
N ALA A 512 18.17 7.23 1.06
CA ALA A 512 16.87 6.57 1.20
C ALA A 512 16.88 5.13 0.65
N THR A 513 17.48 4.94 -0.54
CA THR A 513 17.57 3.63 -1.18
C THR A 513 18.44 2.67 -0.37
N LEU A 514 19.64 3.09 0.05
CA LEU A 514 20.51 2.28 0.91
C LEU A 514 19.87 1.94 2.24
N MET A 515 19.14 2.88 2.83
CA MET A 515 18.38 2.66 4.06
C MET A 515 17.32 1.59 3.87
N SER A 516 16.53 1.69 2.78
CA SER A 516 15.48 0.72 2.46
C SER A 516 16.06 -0.66 2.16
N GLU A 517 17.15 -0.76 1.39
CA GLU A 517 17.83 -2.04 1.12
C GLU A 517 18.26 -2.74 2.40
N ARG A 518 18.77 -2.01 3.38
CA ARG A 518 19.29 -2.57 4.63
C ARG A 518 18.20 -2.90 5.65
N CYS A 519 17.16 -2.08 5.73
CA CYS A 519 16.07 -2.26 6.69
C CYS A 519 15.00 -3.24 6.18
N ASN A 520 14.62 -3.11 4.90
CA ASN A 520 13.49 -3.85 4.33
C ASN A 520 13.94 -5.05 3.45
N GLY A 521 15.20 -5.07 3.02
CA GLY A 521 15.72 -6.05 2.07
C GLY A 521 15.71 -5.55 0.62
N LEU A 522 16.55 -6.19 -0.21
CA LEU A 522 16.74 -5.82 -1.63
C LEU A 522 15.48 -6.04 -2.46
N ASP A 523 14.70 -7.07 -2.13
CA ASP A 523 13.50 -7.50 -2.85
C ASP A 523 12.20 -7.05 -2.17
N SER A 524 12.27 -6.05 -1.29
CA SER A 524 11.09 -5.48 -0.66
C SER A 524 10.35 -4.54 -1.61
N ALA A 525 9.02 -4.51 -1.47
CA ALA A 525 8.15 -3.57 -2.16
C ALA A 525 8.58 -2.11 -1.97
N ASN A 526 8.96 -1.73 -0.75
CA ASN A 526 9.44 -0.39 -0.43
C ASN A 526 10.74 -0.06 -1.18
N THR A 527 11.65 -1.01 -1.29
CA THR A 527 12.93 -0.83 -2.01
C THR A 527 12.72 -0.65 -3.51
N ILE A 528 11.72 -1.30 -4.11
CA ILE A 528 11.36 -1.09 -5.52
C ILE A 528 10.92 0.35 -5.77
N ILE A 529 10.14 0.93 -4.87
CA ILE A 529 9.73 2.34 -4.95
C ILE A 529 10.95 3.26 -4.88
N GLU A 530 11.91 2.96 -4.01
CA GLU A 530 13.14 3.75 -3.90
C GLU A 530 13.99 3.66 -5.18
N TYR A 531 14.10 2.49 -5.83
CA TYR A 531 14.77 2.36 -7.12
C TYR A 531 14.11 3.19 -8.22
N LEU A 532 12.78 3.26 -8.27
CA LEU A 532 12.07 4.11 -9.24
C LEU A 532 12.40 5.60 -9.02
N ASN A 533 12.35 6.07 -7.78
CA ASN A 533 12.68 7.46 -7.44
C ASN A 533 14.17 7.76 -7.73
N LEU A 534 15.07 6.83 -7.39
CA LEU A 534 16.50 6.98 -7.65
C LEU A 534 16.79 7.04 -9.16
N ALA A 535 16.09 6.24 -9.96
CA ALA A 535 16.20 6.29 -11.42
C ALA A 535 15.74 7.65 -11.97
N HIS A 536 14.65 8.21 -11.44
CA HIS A 536 14.16 9.53 -11.83
C HIS A 536 15.19 10.63 -11.57
N PHE A 537 15.74 10.70 -10.34
CA PHE A 537 16.75 11.72 -10.00
C PHE A 537 18.10 11.47 -10.67
N SER A 538 18.45 10.20 -10.98
CA SER A 538 19.61 9.88 -11.81
C SER A 538 19.45 10.43 -13.22
N PHE A 539 18.27 10.28 -13.84
CA PHE A 539 17.98 10.87 -15.15
C PHE A 539 18.02 12.40 -15.11
N ALA A 540 17.45 13.02 -14.07
CA ALA A 540 17.48 14.48 -13.87
C ALA A 540 18.92 15.03 -13.77
N ASN A 541 19.86 14.23 -13.28
CA ASN A 541 21.29 14.54 -13.23
C ASN A 541 22.09 14.02 -14.45
N LEU A 542 21.40 13.64 -15.54
CA LEU A 542 21.98 13.14 -16.80
C LEU A 542 22.69 11.78 -16.70
N HIS A 543 22.47 11.02 -15.65
CA HIS A 543 23.01 9.66 -15.48
C HIS A 543 22.07 8.63 -16.11
N ILE A 544 21.88 8.69 -17.44
CA ILE A 544 20.85 7.94 -18.19
C ILE A 544 21.05 6.42 -18.06
N ALA A 545 22.29 5.94 -18.21
CA ALA A 545 22.57 4.50 -18.11
C ALA A 545 22.27 3.94 -16.71
N ALA A 546 22.60 4.70 -15.66
CA ALA A 546 22.25 4.32 -14.28
C ALA A 546 20.74 4.29 -14.06
N ALA A 547 20.00 5.28 -14.60
CA ALA A 547 18.56 5.33 -14.52
C ALA A 547 17.91 4.09 -15.17
N LEU A 548 18.34 3.67 -16.35
CA LEU A 548 17.83 2.47 -17.00
C LEU A 548 18.16 1.19 -16.21
N LYS A 549 19.39 1.04 -15.72
CA LYS A 549 19.78 -0.12 -14.89
C LYS A 549 18.87 -0.25 -13.65
N LEU A 550 18.59 0.85 -12.98
CA LEU A 550 17.71 0.90 -11.80
C LEU A 550 16.26 0.53 -12.15
N LEU A 551 15.74 1.03 -13.28
CA LEU A 551 14.38 0.70 -13.73
C LEU A 551 14.25 -0.77 -14.12
N TYR A 552 15.23 -1.34 -14.84
CA TYR A 552 15.22 -2.78 -15.16
C TYR A 552 15.32 -3.63 -13.90
N ARG A 553 16.08 -3.21 -12.90
CA ARG A 553 16.13 -3.88 -11.60
C ARG A 553 14.79 -3.82 -10.89
N ALA A 554 14.17 -2.63 -10.82
CA ALA A 554 12.84 -2.46 -10.24
C ALA A 554 11.78 -3.33 -10.93
N ARG A 555 11.82 -3.39 -12.27
CA ARG A 555 10.93 -4.23 -13.09
C ARG A 555 11.10 -5.72 -12.77
N TYR A 556 12.35 -6.20 -12.73
CA TYR A 556 12.65 -7.59 -12.41
C TYR A 556 12.15 -7.98 -11.01
N LEU A 557 12.39 -7.13 -10.01
CA LEU A 557 11.94 -7.39 -8.65
C LEU A 557 10.42 -7.39 -8.52
N LEU A 558 9.73 -6.49 -9.23
CA LEU A 558 8.27 -6.49 -9.24
C LEU A 558 7.68 -7.74 -9.91
N LEU A 559 8.32 -8.25 -10.98
CA LEU A 559 7.96 -9.52 -11.59
C LEU A 559 8.07 -10.69 -10.59
N LEU A 560 9.10 -10.71 -9.75
CA LEU A 560 9.28 -11.73 -8.72
C LEU A 560 8.22 -11.64 -7.60
N ILE A 561 7.79 -10.43 -7.25
CA ILE A 561 6.85 -10.20 -6.15
C ILE A 561 5.42 -10.49 -6.57
N HIS A 562 5.00 -9.98 -7.73
CA HIS A 562 3.61 -10.01 -8.14
C HIS A 562 3.37 -10.65 -9.51
N GLY A 563 4.31 -10.48 -10.45
CA GLY A 563 4.12 -10.86 -11.83
C GLY A 563 3.85 -9.66 -12.74
N GLU A 564 3.42 -9.94 -13.99
CA GLU A 564 3.27 -8.91 -15.04
C GLU A 564 2.04 -8.01 -14.86
N ASN A 565 0.98 -8.52 -14.22
CA ASN A 565 -0.33 -7.87 -14.15
C ASN A 565 -0.48 -7.02 -12.88
N HIS A 566 0.30 -5.95 -12.80
CA HIS A 566 0.24 -5.01 -11.67
C HIS A 566 0.27 -3.56 -12.15
N PRO A 567 -0.54 -2.64 -11.59
CA PRO A 567 -0.56 -1.24 -12.03
C PRO A 567 0.79 -0.53 -11.90
N PHE A 568 1.60 -0.86 -10.90
CA PHE A 568 2.94 -0.29 -10.73
C PHE A 568 3.92 -0.71 -11.85
N MET A 569 3.68 -1.86 -12.51
CA MET A 569 4.45 -2.26 -13.69
C MET A 569 4.27 -1.25 -14.83
N ALA A 570 3.06 -0.71 -15.01
CA ALA A 570 2.81 0.32 -16.00
C ALA A 570 3.62 1.61 -15.75
N GLU A 571 3.81 1.97 -14.48
CA GLU A 571 4.65 3.13 -14.11
C GLU A 571 6.12 2.87 -14.42
N ILE A 572 6.64 1.69 -14.10
CA ILE A 572 8.03 1.32 -14.43
C ILE A 572 8.22 1.25 -15.94
N ASP A 573 7.35 0.53 -16.66
CA ASP A 573 7.43 0.38 -18.11
C ASP A 573 7.26 1.72 -18.84
N GLY A 574 6.38 2.61 -18.33
CA GLY A 574 6.24 3.97 -18.80
C GLY A 574 7.56 4.76 -18.71
N ASN A 575 8.21 4.71 -17.54
CA ASN A 575 9.51 5.38 -17.33
C ASN A 575 10.62 4.79 -18.23
N ILE A 576 10.70 3.47 -18.37
CA ILE A 576 11.65 2.82 -19.29
C ILE A 576 11.40 3.30 -20.73
N GLY A 577 10.14 3.26 -21.18
CA GLY A 577 9.77 3.66 -22.53
C GLY A 577 10.10 5.13 -22.84
N VAL A 578 9.88 6.03 -21.89
CA VAL A 578 10.22 7.46 -22.01
C VAL A 578 11.74 7.66 -22.14
N ILE A 579 12.53 6.98 -21.31
CA ILE A 579 13.99 7.11 -21.35
C ILE A 579 14.54 6.49 -22.64
N LEU A 580 14.03 5.33 -23.09
CA LEU A 580 14.41 4.71 -24.36
C LEU A 580 14.03 5.62 -25.55
N TYR A 581 12.88 6.28 -25.51
CA TYR A 581 12.51 7.31 -26.49
C TYR A 581 13.54 8.46 -26.51
N ALA A 582 14.01 8.92 -25.35
CA ALA A 582 15.02 9.96 -25.26
C ALA A 582 16.38 9.58 -25.88
N VAL A 583 16.79 8.32 -25.74
CA VAL A 583 18.02 7.78 -26.34
C VAL A 583 17.85 7.27 -27.76
N GLN A 584 16.64 7.43 -28.35
CA GLN A 584 16.27 7.09 -29.73
C GLN A 584 16.16 5.59 -30.03
N GLU A 585 16.05 4.74 -29.01
CA GLU A 585 15.75 3.31 -29.15
C GLU A 585 14.22 3.12 -29.28
N PHE A 586 13.68 3.53 -30.44
CA PHE A 586 12.24 3.64 -30.64
C PHE A 586 11.50 2.29 -30.64
N ASP A 587 12.14 1.21 -31.14
CA ASP A 587 11.50 -0.10 -31.18
C ASP A 587 11.28 -0.69 -29.78
N ASP A 588 12.25 -0.54 -28.91
CA ASP A 588 12.12 -1.01 -27.53
C ASP A 588 11.25 -0.05 -26.71
N ALA A 589 11.34 1.26 -26.94
CA ALA A 589 10.43 2.23 -26.33
C ALA A 589 8.95 1.89 -26.62
N LEU A 590 8.62 1.52 -27.88
CA LEU A 590 7.25 1.11 -28.25
C LEU A 590 6.78 -0.11 -27.48
N LYS A 591 7.62 -1.13 -27.28
CA LYS A 591 7.24 -2.35 -26.54
C LYS A 591 6.85 -2.03 -25.10
N PHE A 592 7.66 -1.21 -24.40
CA PHE A 592 7.39 -0.82 -23.02
C PHE A 592 6.19 0.12 -22.89
N LEU A 593 6.06 1.12 -23.78
CA LEU A 593 4.91 2.03 -23.79
C LEU A 593 3.59 1.31 -24.13
N GLN A 594 3.60 0.33 -25.05
CA GLN A 594 2.42 -0.48 -25.36
C GLN A 594 2.01 -1.34 -24.16
N ASN A 595 2.98 -1.94 -23.45
CA ASN A 595 2.67 -2.70 -22.24
C ASN A 595 2.11 -1.78 -21.14
N ALA A 596 2.70 -0.60 -20.95
CA ALA A 596 2.18 0.41 -20.01
C ALA A 596 0.74 0.82 -20.37
N LEU A 597 0.45 1.05 -21.67
CA LEU A 597 -0.90 1.37 -22.14
C LEU A 597 -1.90 0.24 -21.84
N LYS A 598 -1.53 -1.01 -22.14
CA LYS A 598 -2.36 -2.19 -21.86
C LYS A 598 -2.74 -2.27 -20.38
N LEU A 599 -1.76 -2.07 -19.49
CA LEU A 599 -2.01 -2.09 -18.04
C LEU A 599 -2.84 -0.88 -17.59
N HIS A 600 -2.61 0.30 -18.16
CA HIS A 600 -3.45 1.47 -17.87
C HIS A 600 -4.91 1.25 -18.29
N GLN A 601 -5.18 0.62 -19.43
CA GLN A 601 -6.54 0.29 -19.86
C GLN A 601 -7.26 -0.70 -18.92
N ILE A 602 -6.51 -1.58 -18.22
CA ILE A 602 -7.07 -2.54 -17.27
C ILE A 602 -7.36 -1.88 -15.92
N TYR A 603 -6.40 -1.08 -15.43
CA TYR A 603 -6.40 -0.62 -14.04
C TYR A 603 -6.79 0.82 -13.84
N LEU A 604 -6.67 1.68 -14.86
CA LEU A 604 -7.02 3.09 -14.79
C LEU A 604 -8.40 3.35 -15.40
N GLU A 605 -8.96 4.49 -15.04
CA GLU A 605 -10.13 5.00 -15.71
C GLU A 605 -9.83 5.35 -17.18
N PRO A 606 -10.79 5.18 -18.09
CA PRO A 606 -10.60 5.47 -19.51
C PRO A 606 -10.16 6.92 -19.80
N GLN A 607 -10.44 7.85 -18.90
CA GLN A 607 -10.13 9.29 -19.03
C GLN A 607 -8.95 9.72 -18.15
N ALA A 608 -8.16 8.78 -17.64
CA ALA A 608 -7.02 9.09 -16.79
C ALA A 608 -5.94 9.87 -17.56
N LEU A 609 -5.46 10.95 -16.98
CA LEU A 609 -4.42 11.80 -17.58
C LEU A 609 -3.11 11.06 -17.85
N LYS A 610 -2.75 10.10 -17.00
CA LYS A 610 -1.57 9.24 -17.24
C LYS A 610 -1.74 8.41 -18.52
N THR A 611 -2.94 7.92 -18.81
CA THR A 611 -3.24 7.18 -20.05
C THR A 611 -3.12 8.08 -21.28
N ALA A 612 -3.64 9.31 -21.22
CA ALA A 612 -3.48 10.28 -22.29
C ALA A 612 -2.00 10.58 -22.58
N LEU A 613 -1.19 10.73 -21.54
CA LEU A 613 0.24 10.96 -21.68
C LEU A 613 0.96 9.79 -22.37
N ILE A 614 0.61 8.54 -22.04
CA ILE A 614 1.17 7.36 -22.74
C ILE A 614 0.72 7.31 -24.19
N TYR A 615 -0.54 7.65 -24.53
CA TYR A 615 -0.99 7.79 -25.91
C TYR A 615 -0.18 8.85 -26.68
N HIS A 616 0.06 10.02 -26.08
CA HIS A 616 0.88 11.06 -26.66
C HIS A 616 2.32 10.59 -26.94
N LEU A 617 2.95 9.90 -25.98
CA LEU A 617 4.29 9.35 -26.12
C LEU A 617 4.36 8.29 -27.24
N LEU A 618 3.36 7.42 -27.31
CA LEU A 618 3.24 6.45 -28.41
C LEU A 618 3.09 7.17 -29.76
N ALA A 619 2.26 8.20 -29.85
CA ALA A 619 2.10 8.98 -31.07
C ALA A 619 3.43 9.59 -31.54
N ARG A 620 4.19 10.19 -30.63
CA ARG A 620 5.51 10.74 -30.93
C ARG A 620 6.52 9.67 -31.33
N THR A 621 6.53 8.53 -30.63
CA THR A 621 7.44 7.42 -30.94
C THR A 621 7.12 6.78 -32.30
N TYR A 622 5.84 6.57 -32.64
CA TYR A 622 5.41 6.10 -33.96
C TYR A 622 5.76 7.10 -35.07
N SER A 623 5.62 8.41 -34.81
CA SER A 623 6.02 9.45 -35.76
C SER A 623 7.53 9.40 -36.05
N CYS A 624 8.36 9.23 -35.02
CA CYS A 624 9.81 9.06 -35.18
C CYS A 624 10.18 7.84 -36.01
N ARG A 625 9.34 6.79 -35.98
CA ARG A 625 9.51 5.58 -36.78
C ARG A 625 8.95 5.70 -38.24
N GLY A 626 8.21 6.77 -38.51
CA GLY A 626 7.58 7.00 -39.82
C GLY A 626 6.16 6.40 -39.96
N ASP A 627 5.61 5.78 -38.91
CA ASP A 627 4.22 5.29 -38.91
C ASP A 627 3.25 6.41 -38.48
N PHE A 628 3.04 7.35 -39.40
CA PHE A 628 2.16 8.51 -39.13
C PHE A 628 0.70 8.15 -38.98
N ARG A 629 0.24 7.01 -39.55
CA ARG A 629 -1.15 6.57 -39.42
C ARG A 629 -1.47 6.17 -37.99
N THR A 630 -0.64 5.31 -37.44
CA THR A 630 -0.82 4.90 -36.02
C THR A 630 -0.56 6.05 -35.06
N ALA A 631 0.43 6.92 -35.38
CA ALA A 631 0.70 8.12 -34.60
C ALA A 631 -0.53 9.04 -34.50
N LEU A 632 -1.22 9.31 -35.63
CA LEU A 632 -2.44 10.11 -35.66
C LEU A 632 -3.57 9.48 -34.83
N GLN A 633 -3.71 8.16 -34.87
CA GLN A 633 -4.72 7.46 -34.09
C GLN A 633 -4.46 7.62 -32.57
N MET A 634 -3.22 7.42 -32.13
CA MET A 634 -2.82 7.57 -30.73
C MET A 634 -3.03 9.02 -30.25
N GLU A 635 -2.59 10.01 -31.02
CA GLU A 635 -2.74 11.42 -30.64
C GLU A 635 -4.21 11.86 -30.61
N LYS A 636 -5.07 11.27 -31.43
CA LYS A 636 -6.52 11.52 -31.39
C LYS A 636 -7.14 11.09 -30.05
N GLU A 637 -6.70 9.95 -29.51
CA GLU A 637 -7.13 9.51 -28.18
C GLU A 637 -6.64 10.48 -27.09
N THR A 638 -5.38 10.96 -27.18
CA THR A 638 -4.85 12.01 -26.30
C THR A 638 -5.73 13.26 -26.32
N PHE A 639 -6.01 13.79 -27.51
CA PHE A 639 -6.87 14.97 -27.68
C PHE A 639 -8.27 14.75 -27.11
N THR A 640 -8.84 13.56 -27.32
CA THR A 640 -10.17 13.22 -26.80
C THR A 640 -10.21 13.25 -25.28
N ILE A 641 -9.20 12.68 -24.63
CA ILE A 641 -9.12 12.68 -23.17
C ILE A 641 -8.88 14.09 -22.64
N TYR A 642 -7.92 14.84 -23.19
CA TYR A 642 -7.61 16.20 -22.73
C TYR A 642 -8.79 17.16 -22.94
N SER A 643 -9.50 17.08 -24.08
CA SER A 643 -10.67 17.92 -24.33
C SER A 643 -11.83 17.66 -23.36
N LYS A 644 -12.01 16.41 -22.93
CA LYS A 644 -13.03 16.04 -21.93
C LYS A 644 -12.64 16.46 -20.52
N THR A 645 -11.34 16.34 -20.17
CA THR A 645 -10.88 16.58 -18.79
C THR A 645 -10.59 18.05 -18.52
N PHE A 646 -9.93 18.74 -19.45
CA PHE A 646 -9.49 20.12 -19.27
C PHE A 646 -10.32 21.14 -20.06
N GLY A 647 -11.09 20.68 -21.07
CA GLY A 647 -11.76 21.57 -22.02
C GLY A 647 -10.87 21.90 -23.24
N ILE A 648 -11.51 22.53 -24.25
CA ILE A 648 -10.85 22.79 -25.54
C ILE A 648 -9.82 23.94 -25.46
N ASP A 649 -10.02 24.87 -24.55
CA ASP A 649 -9.18 26.07 -24.43
C ASP A 649 -7.91 25.87 -23.62
N HIS A 650 -7.79 24.76 -22.93
CA HIS A 650 -6.65 24.47 -22.09
C HIS A 650 -5.35 24.26 -22.91
N GLU A 651 -4.22 24.70 -22.38
CA GLU A 651 -2.91 24.66 -23.03
C GLU A 651 -2.54 23.25 -23.53
N LYS A 652 -2.70 22.23 -22.69
CA LYS A 652 -2.41 20.81 -23.06
C LYS A 652 -3.31 20.30 -24.19
N THR A 653 -4.55 20.74 -24.26
CA THR A 653 -5.48 20.39 -25.35
C THR A 653 -5.05 21.06 -26.65
N LYS A 654 -4.62 22.32 -26.57
CA LYS A 654 -4.08 23.07 -27.72
C LYS A 654 -2.78 22.42 -28.23
N GLU A 655 -1.85 22.07 -27.35
CA GLU A 655 -0.63 21.34 -27.69
C GLU A 655 -0.93 20.05 -28.47
N SER A 656 -1.89 19.25 -27.99
CA SER A 656 -2.30 18.01 -28.68
C SER A 656 -2.96 18.30 -30.03
N SER A 657 -3.78 19.33 -30.13
CA SER A 657 -4.38 19.79 -31.40
C SER A 657 -3.30 20.18 -32.43
N ASP A 658 -2.29 20.93 -31.99
CA ASP A 658 -1.20 21.34 -32.86
C ASP A 658 -0.30 20.15 -33.26
N CYS A 659 -0.09 19.21 -32.36
CA CYS A 659 0.56 17.94 -32.65
C CYS A 659 -0.22 17.15 -33.72
N LEU A 660 -1.55 17.06 -33.65
CA LEU A 660 -2.40 16.42 -34.67
C LEU A 660 -2.26 17.11 -36.05
N LYS A 661 -2.26 18.45 -36.09
CA LYS A 661 -2.05 19.21 -37.35
C LYS A 661 -0.68 18.89 -37.94
N HIS A 662 0.37 18.91 -37.11
CA HIS A 662 1.74 18.64 -37.53
C HIS A 662 1.89 17.20 -38.06
N LEU A 663 1.39 16.19 -37.32
CA LEU A 663 1.40 14.79 -37.77
C LEU A 663 0.62 14.59 -39.08
N THR A 664 -0.50 15.31 -39.28
CA THR A 664 -1.27 15.26 -40.51
C THR A 664 -0.45 15.81 -41.70
N GLN A 665 0.23 16.94 -41.50
CA GLN A 665 1.10 17.53 -42.52
C GLN A 665 2.26 16.60 -42.87
N GLN A 666 2.88 15.98 -41.88
CA GLN A 666 3.96 14.99 -42.11
C GLN A 666 3.44 13.77 -42.84
N ALA A 667 2.28 13.22 -42.48
CA ALA A 667 1.65 12.09 -43.16
C ALA A 667 1.38 12.37 -44.64
N VAL A 668 0.80 13.56 -44.92
CA VAL A 668 0.52 14.00 -46.32
C VAL A 668 1.82 14.19 -47.11
N THR A 669 2.83 14.80 -46.52
CA THR A 669 4.13 15.02 -47.17
C THR A 669 4.83 13.69 -47.48
N PHE A 670 4.80 12.76 -46.51
CA PHE A 670 5.36 11.42 -46.66
C PHE A 670 4.64 10.62 -47.77
N GLN A 671 3.30 10.66 -47.80
CA GLN A 671 2.51 9.99 -48.84
C GLN A 671 2.77 10.56 -50.23
N LYS A 672 2.92 11.88 -50.33
CA LYS A 672 3.30 12.52 -51.62
C LYS A 672 4.65 12.02 -52.13
N ARG A 673 5.66 11.94 -51.22
CA ARG A 673 7.01 11.44 -51.59
C ARG A 673 6.97 9.97 -51.99
N ILE A 674 6.19 9.10 -51.33
CA ILE A 674 6.00 7.71 -51.74
C ILE A 674 5.36 7.63 -53.12
N ASN A 675 4.31 8.42 -53.38
CA ASN A 675 3.63 8.43 -54.66
C ASN A 675 4.56 8.94 -55.80
N GLU A 676 5.42 9.92 -55.55
CA GLU A 676 6.44 10.41 -56.48
C GLU A 676 7.51 9.38 -56.76
N ALA A 677 8.01 8.68 -55.72
CA ALA A 677 8.99 7.60 -55.87
C ALA A 677 8.42 6.43 -56.68
N ASN A 678 7.15 6.06 -56.42
CA ASN A 678 6.45 5.01 -57.18
C ASN A 678 6.24 5.40 -58.65
N ARG A 679 6.00 6.69 -58.96
CA ARG A 679 5.88 7.21 -60.35
C ARG A 679 7.22 7.22 -61.09
N GLN A 680 8.34 7.41 -60.38
CA GLN A 680 9.68 7.44 -60.95
C GLN A 680 10.32 6.07 -61.12
N GLY A 681 9.61 4.97 -60.74
CA GLY A 681 10.09 3.59 -60.91
C GLY A 681 11.34 3.24 -60.10
N SER A 682 11.68 4.08 -59.11
CA SER A 682 12.83 3.87 -58.25
C SER A 682 12.50 2.82 -57.15
N ASN A 683 13.10 1.64 -57.24
CA ASN A 683 12.99 0.57 -56.25
C ASN A 683 13.69 0.89 -54.91
N ASN A 684 14.25 2.08 -54.78
CA ASN A 684 14.97 2.52 -53.57
C ASN A 684 14.07 3.28 -52.61
N ILE A 685 13.01 2.64 -52.10
CA ILE A 685 12.17 3.19 -51.03
C ILE A 685 12.98 3.42 -49.75
N GLY A 686 14.09 2.69 -49.57
CA GLY A 686 14.97 2.83 -48.39
C GLY A 686 15.82 4.11 -48.33
N GLN A 687 15.91 4.89 -49.43
CA GLN A 687 16.66 6.16 -49.46
C GLN A 687 15.79 7.41 -49.30
N LEU A 688 14.49 7.26 -49.02
CA LEU A 688 13.53 8.35 -48.86
C LEU A 688 13.50 8.98 -47.48
N LEU A 689 14.57 8.84 -46.71
CA LEU A 689 14.76 9.61 -45.47
C LEU A 689 15.69 10.82 -45.74
N PRO A 690 15.40 12.01 -45.15
CA PRO A 690 14.79 12.22 -43.87
C PRO A 690 13.57 13.15 -43.92
N VAL A 691 12.46 12.75 -43.38
CA VAL A 691 11.60 13.69 -42.68
C VAL A 691 12.43 14.15 -41.47
N GLU A 692 12.57 15.46 -41.26
CA GLU A 692 13.22 15.98 -40.05
C GLU A 692 12.50 15.43 -38.84
N ILE A 693 13.08 14.38 -38.24
CA ILE A 693 12.58 13.78 -37.02
C ILE A 693 12.98 14.76 -35.88
N HIS A 694 12.01 15.45 -35.33
CA HIS A 694 12.25 16.27 -34.14
C HIS A 694 12.74 15.38 -33.00
N ARG A 695 14.02 15.50 -32.68
CA ARG A 695 14.62 14.76 -31.54
C ARG A 695 14.00 15.30 -30.26
N PRO A 696 13.61 14.40 -29.31
CA PRO A 696 13.13 14.86 -28.03
C PRO A 696 14.23 15.63 -27.30
N SER A 697 13.89 16.80 -26.75
CA SER A 697 14.82 17.49 -25.87
C SER A 697 14.83 16.78 -24.51
N LEU A 698 15.99 16.70 -23.86
CA LEU A 698 16.09 16.10 -22.54
C LEU A 698 15.19 16.81 -21.51
N HIS A 699 14.97 18.11 -21.70
CA HIS A 699 14.07 18.90 -20.86
C HIS A 699 12.61 18.44 -20.99
N SER A 700 12.12 18.28 -22.22
CA SER A 700 10.74 17.80 -22.46
C SER A 700 10.52 16.37 -21.94
N VAL A 701 11.54 15.51 -22.05
CA VAL A 701 11.50 14.17 -21.49
C VAL A 701 11.44 14.19 -19.96
N LEU A 702 12.23 15.06 -19.32
CA LEU A 702 12.21 15.22 -17.88
C LEU A 702 10.85 15.73 -17.37
N GLU A 703 10.21 16.65 -18.10
CA GLU A 703 8.86 17.12 -17.80
C GLU A 703 7.85 15.97 -17.82
N VAL A 704 7.91 15.14 -18.84
CA VAL A 704 7.07 13.92 -18.93
C VAL A 704 7.31 12.98 -17.77
N LEU A 705 8.56 12.71 -17.40
CA LEU A 705 8.91 11.88 -16.26
C LEU A 705 8.39 12.49 -14.93
N ASN A 706 8.45 13.81 -14.78
CA ASN A 706 7.88 14.51 -13.63
C ASN A 706 6.37 14.28 -13.50
N ILE A 707 5.64 14.29 -14.62
CA ILE A 707 4.19 14.04 -14.64
C ILE A 707 3.91 12.56 -14.34
N LEU A 708 4.62 11.62 -14.98
CA LEU A 708 4.43 10.19 -14.73
C LEU A 708 4.67 9.81 -13.26
N ASN A 709 5.70 10.38 -12.65
CA ASN A 709 6.08 10.09 -11.27
C ASN A 709 5.36 10.99 -10.24
N GLY A 710 4.41 11.80 -10.67
CA GLY A 710 3.54 12.60 -9.80
C GLY A 710 4.24 13.74 -9.05
N ILE A 711 5.38 14.23 -9.54
CA ILE A 711 6.12 15.33 -8.90
C ILE A 711 5.41 16.67 -9.12
N ILE A 712 4.73 16.86 -10.25
CA ILE A 712 4.03 18.11 -10.63
C ILE A 712 2.54 18.09 -10.24
N PHE A 713 1.97 16.96 -9.82
CA PHE A 713 0.54 16.81 -9.50
C PHE A 713 0.03 17.78 -8.41
N ILE A 714 0.91 18.31 -7.59
CA ILE A 714 0.56 19.30 -6.54
C ILE A 714 0.10 20.63 -7.17
N GLN A 715 0.66 21.03 -8.31
CA GLN A 715 0.26 22.28 -9.00
C GLN A 715 -1.06 22.12 -9.77
N LEU A 716 -1.35 20.96 -10.34
CA LEU A 716 -2.58 20.74 -11.13
C LEU A 716 -3.84 20.59 -10.26
N LYS A 717 -3.74 20.03 -9.05
CA LYS A 717 -4.87 19.98 -8.10
C LYS A 717 -5.19 21.33 -7.45
N GLY A 718 -4.24 22.24 -7.35
CA GLY A 718 -4.44 23.59 -6.82
C GLY A 718 -5.19 24.54 -7.77
N ILE A 719 -5.21 24.22 -9.07
CA ILE A 719 -5.87 25.08 -10.10
C ILE A 719 -7.35 24.72 -10.30
N SER A 720 -7.78 23.51 -9.90
CA SER A 720 -9.18 23.09 -10.11
C SER A 720 -10.15 23.41 -8.97
N THR A 721 -9.71 24.06 -7.90
CA THR A 721 -10.57 24.39 -6.74
C THR A 721 -10.59 25.86 -6.35
N SER A 722 -10.08 26.77 -7.19
CA SER A 722 -10.22 28.23 -6.94
C SER A 722 -10.91 28.96 -8.10
N SER A 723 -12.20 28.72 -8.25
CA SER A 723 -13.09 29.74 -8.80
C SER A 723 -13.58 30.64 -7.65
N ASP A 724 -12.72 31.43 -7.07
CA ASP A 724 -13.03 32.65 -6.32
C ASP A 724 -11.83 33.03 -5.44
N ILE A 725 -10.80 33.64 -6.05
CA ILE A 725 -9.97 34.66 -5.38
C ILE A 725 -9.26 35.43 -6.50
N GLY A 726 -9.42 36.75 -6.41
CA GLY A 726 -9.10 37.75 -7.40
C GLY A 726 -7.72 37.66 -8.05
N GLU A 727 -7.74 38.10 -9.29
CA GLU A 727 -6.59 38.36 -10.14
C GLU A 727 -5.50 39.15 -9.41
N GLU A 728 -4.40 38.49 -9.10
CA GLU A 728 -3.09 39.17 -9.05
C GLU A 728 -2.20 38.56 -10.10
N ASN A 729 -2.04 39.32 -11.17
CA ASN A 729 -1.19 39.10 -12.32
C ASN A 729 0.25 38.79 -11.87
N TYR A 730 0.72 37.58 -12.10
CA TYR A 730 2.14 37.34 -12.30
C TYR A 730 2.43 37.10 -13.78
N GLU A 731 2.66 38.22 -14.47
CA GLU A 731 3.36 38.24 -15.75
C GLU A 731 4.74 37.63 -15.58
N LEU A 732 4.96 36.45 -16.17
CA LEU A 732 6.29 35.94 -16.49
C LEU A 732 6.86 36.78 -17.64
N GLY A 733 7.29 37.98 -17.29
CA GLY A 733 8.08 38.84 -18.16
C GLY A 733 9.48 38.28 -18.35
N ASN A 734 9.76 37.94 -19.58
CA ASN A 734 11.06 37.75 -20.14
C ASN A 734 11.99 38.92 -19.78
N ASN A 735 12.84 38.79 -18.76
CA ASN A 735 13.94 39.71 -18.50
C ASN A 735 15.21 38.95 -18.02
N ASN A 736 15.81 38.23 -18.95
CA ASN A 736 17.23 37.92 -18.91
C ASN A 736 17.97 39.26 -19.15
N ASN A 737 18.54 39.86 -18.10
CA ASN A 737 19.84 40.59 -18.16
C ASN A 737 20.19 41.47 -16.97
N ASN A 738 19.57 41.38 -15.80
CA ASN A 738 20.06 42.24 -14.70
C ASN A 738 20.25 41.60 -13.32
N ASN A 739 20.02 40.30 -13.17
CA ASN A 739 20.16 39.64 -11.86
C ASN A 739 21.55 39.01 -11.58
N ASN A 740 22.47 39.02 -12.56
CA ASN A 740 23.82 38.48 -12.34
C ASN A 740 24.75 39.43 -11.57
N LYS A 741 24.41 40.71 -11.40
CA LYS A 741 25.23 41.64 -10.60
C LYS A 741 24.88 41.69 -9.11
N ARG A 742 23.64 41.32 -8.73
CA ARG A 742 23.24 41.26 -7.30
C ARG A 742 23.57 39.94 -6.61
N LYS A 743 23.64 38.82 -7.33
CA LYS A 743 24.05 37.53 -6.75
C LYS A 743 25.57 37.45 -6.50
N LYS A 744 26.39 38.15 -7.26
CA LYS A 744 27.83 38.22 -6.99
C LYS A 744 28.19 39.00 -5.72
N LYS A 745 27.41 40.03 -5.37
CA LYS A 745 27.63 40.81 -4.17
C LYS A 745 27.17 40.13 -2.87
N ALA A 746 26.19 39.26 -2.94
CA ALA A 746 25.74 38.48 -1.78
C ALA A 746 26.65 37.27 -1.46
N VAL A 747 27.40 36.76 -2.44
CA VAL A 747 28.37 35.67 -2.21
C VAL A 747 29.69 36.20 -1.71
N GLU A 748 30.08 37.42 -2.08
CA GLU A 748 31.31 38.11 -1.56
C GLU A 748 31.13 38.56 -0.11
N ASP A 749 29.95 38.97 0.34
CA ASP A 749 29.67 39.37 1.73
C ASP A 749 29.62 38.19 2.71
N LEU A 750 29.43 36.95 2.23
CA LEU A 750 29.46 35.73 3.04
C LEU A 750 30.90 35.14 3.15
N ALA A 751 31.78 35.46 2.24
CA ALA A 751 33.17 35.03 2.27
C ALA A 751 34.06 35.86 3.23
N VAL A 752 33.65 37.07 3.57
CA VAL A 752 34.43 37.99 4.47
C VAL A 752 34.16 37.76 5.98
N LYS A 753 33.10 36.96 6.32
CA LYS A 753 32.75 36.63 7.72
C LYS A 753 33.34 35.30 8.25
N LYS A 754 34.18 34.61 7.49
CA LYS A 754 34.79 33.33 7.90
C LYS A 754 36.28 33.37 8.21
N ASN A 755 36.91 34.55 8.24
CA ASN A 755 38.30 34.72 8.68
C ASN A 755 38.38 35.61 9.93
N GLY A 756 38.35 34.99 11.10
CA GLY A 756 38.56 35.63 12.38
C GLY A 756 38.17 34.74 13.53
N ASN A 757 39.01 33.80 13.86
CA ASN A 757 39.51 33.46 15.18
C ASN A 757 40.13 32.05 15.17
N ASN A 758 41.46 32.09 15.07
CA ASN A 758 42.34 31.02 15.56
C ASN A 758 42.55 31.23 17.05
N ASP A 759 42.60 30.15 17.76
CA ASP A 759 43.61 29.67 18.71
C ASP A 759 42.94 28.90 19.84
N ASP A 760 43.21 27.67 19.98
CA ASP A 760 44.07 27.00 20.95
C ASP A 760 43.88 25.47 20.99
N THR A 761 44.93 24.85 20.67
CA THR A 761 45.46 23.53 21.01
C THR A 761 44.85 22.77 22.18
N THR A 762 44.54 21.47 21.96
CA THR A 762 45.25 20.37 22.65
C THR A 762 45.01 19.01 21.99
N VAL A 763 46.09 18.35 21.65
CA VAL A 763 46.28 17.00 21.19
C VAL A 763 46.01 16.01 22.33
N ILE A 764 45.13 14.99 22.12
CA ILE A 764 45.33 13.69 22.77
C ILE A 764 44.99 12.60 21.75
N SER A 765 46.02 11.92 21.34
CA SER A 765 46.09 10.65 20.64
C SER A 765 45.63 9.52 21.56
N SER A 766 44.73 8.68 21.10
CA SER A 766 44.70 7.25 21.47
C SER A 766 43.92 6.44 20.44
N ARG A 767 44.66 5.70 19.63
CA ARG A 767 44.15 4.53 18.86
C ARG A 767 43.90 3.39 19.82
N PRO A 768 42.86 2.58 19.63
CA PRO A 768 42.90 1.17 19.99
C PRO A 768 43.13 0.31 18.73
N GLN A 769 44.05 -0.60 18.87
CA GLN A 769 44.36 -1.70 17.96
C GLN A 769 43.13 -2.64 17.83
N VAL A 770 42.76 -2.96 16.60
CA VAL A 770 41.81 -4.04 16.31
C VAL A 770 42.58 -5.28 15.90
N ASN A 771 42.39 -6.32 16.67
CA ASN A 771 42.84 -7.68 16.35
C ASN A 771 42.09 -8.23 15.16
N ASN A 772 42.82 -8.71 14.18
CA ASN A 772 42.38 -9.52 13.06
C ASN A 772 41.78 -10.84 13.56
N MET A 773 40.55 -11.16 13.18
CA MET A 773 40.11 -12.53 12.93
C MET A 773 39.39 -12.62 11.59
N SER A 774 39.95 -13.51 10.80
CA SER A 774 39.62 -13.87 9.44
C SER A 774 38.21 -14.43 9.30
N GLY A 775 37.47 -13.89 8.34
CA GLY A 775 36.19 -14.37 7.83
C GLY A 775 35.97 -13.80 6.45
N SER A 776 36.81 -14.19 5.50
CA SER A 776 36.68 -13.78 4.12
C SER A 776 36.05 -14.92 3.31
N SER A 777 35.06 -14.63 2.50
CA SER A 777 34.89 -15.18 1.16
C SER A 777 33.65 -14.71 0.40
N THR A 778 32.67 -14.05 1.07
CA THR A 778 31.40 -13.73 0.42
C THR A 778 31.25 -12.25 0.02
N VAL A 779 32.20 -11.40 0.37
CA VAL A 779 32.12 -9.95 0.06
C VAL A 779 32.84 -9.59 -1.25
N GLN A 780 33.75 -10.44 -1.73
CA GLN A 780 34.51 -10.14 -2.94
C GLN A 780 33.74 -10.38 -4.25
N VAL A 781 32.74 -11.28 -4.27
CA VAL A 781 31.96 -11.57 -5.48
C VAL A 781 30.89 -10.52 -5.76
N MET A 782 30.50 -9.72 -4.76
CA MET A 782 29.52 -8.65 -4.98
C MET A 782 30.13 -7.28 -5.38
N GLN A 783 31.43 -7.10 -5.27
CA GLN A 783 32.11 -5.89 -5.74
C GLN A 783 32.47 -5.91 -7.22
N GLU A 784 32.63 -7.08 -7.84
CA GLU A 784 32.92 -7.20 -9.28
C GLU A 784 31.70 -7.05 -10.18
N VAL A 785 30.50 -7.30 -9.69
CA VAL A 785 29.25 -7.12 -10.46
C VAL A 785 28.72 -5.68 -10.44
N ALA A 786 29.33 -4.81 -9.65
CA ALA A 786 28.96 -3.39 -9.56
C ALA A 786 29.84 -2.45 -10.41
N LEU A 787 30.84 -2.99 -11.11
CA LEU A 787 31.83 -2.18 -11.86
C LEU A 787 31.98 -2.56 -13.35
N ASP A 788 31.15 -3.50 -13.89
CA ASP A 788 31.07 -3.72 -15.33
C ASP A 788 29.68 -3.35 -15.90
#